data_3e6aef9b270836cabc5fb61383b425aa
#
_entry.id   3e6aef9b270836cabc5fb61383b425aa
#
_cell.length_a   1.000
_cell.length_b   1.000
_cell.length_c   1.000
_cell.angle_alpha   90.00
_cell.angle_beta   90.00
_cell.angle_gamma   90.00
#
_symmetry.space_group_name_H-M   'P 1'
#
loop_
_entity.id
_entity.type
_entity.pdbx_description
1 polymer ?
#
loop_
_entity_poly.entity_id
_entity_poly.type
_entity_poly.pdbx_seq_one_letter_code
_entity_poly.pdbx_strand_id
1 'polypeptide(L)'
;MTFKPFLNPEDIAVIQTEEKNSDKKQKRTPEQIEAIYTFGNNVLVSASAGSGKTFVMVERILDKLLRGVPIDSLFISTFTVKAAGELKERLEKKINESLKSAESDDLKQFLTQQLVGIQTADIGTMDAFTQKIVNQYGYTLGISPIFRILQDKNEQDVIKNEVYADLFSDYMTGKNAASFIKLVKNFSGNRKDSKAFREMVYKVYAFSQSTDNPKRWMQTVFLKGAQTYTDFEAIPDQEVSSLLNVMQTTANQLRDLTDQEDYKQLTAKGVPTANYKKHLKIIENLVHWSQDFNLLYGKKGLTNLARDITNVIPSGNDVTVAGVKYPIFKQLHNRIVGLKHLEVIFKYQGESLFLLELLQSFVLDFSEQYLQEKIQENAFEFSDIAHFAIQILEENHDIRQLYQDKYHEVMVDEYQDNNHTQERMLELLSNGHNRFMVGDIKQSIYRFRQADPQIFNDKYKAYQDNPSQGKLIILKENFRSQSEVLDSTNSVFTHLMDEEVGDILYDESHQLKAGSPRQQERHPNNKTQVLLLDTDEDDIDDSDSQQYDISPAEAKLVAKEIIRLHKEENVPFQDITLLVSSRTRNDGILQTFDRYGIPLVTDGGEQNYLKSVEVMVMLDTLRSIDNPLNDYALVALLRSPMFGFNEDDLTRIAIQDVKMAFYHKVKLSYHKEGHHSDLIT
;
A
#
# COMPACT_ATOMS: atom_id res chain seq x y z
N MET A 1 -17.45 -38.17 25.44
CA MET A 1 -17.41 -37.61 24.05
C MET A 1 -16.29 -38.26 23.28
N THR A 2 -16.57 -38.95 22.17
CA THR A 2 -15.52 -39.46 21.28
C THR A 2 -15.53 -38.61 20.01
N PHE A 3 -14.67 -37.57 20.00
CA PHE A 3 -14.44 -36.79 18.79
C PHE A 3 -13.64 -37.60 17.77
N LYS A 4 -13.76 -37.24 16.49
CA LYS A 4 -12.97 -37.86 15.43
C LYS A 4 -11.47 -37.54 15.63
N PRO A 5 -10.56 -38.51 15.44
CA PRO A 5 -9.12 -38.24 15.52
C PRO A 5 -8.67 -37.33 14.39
N PHE A 6 -7.55 -36.65 14.56
CA PHE A 6 -6.89 -35.93 13.43
C PHE A 6 -6.43 -36.93 12.37
N LEU A 7 -6.48 -36.51 11.13
CA LEU A 7 -6.15 -37.37 9.98
C LEU A 7 -4.66 -37.45 9.78
N ASN A 8 -4.16 -38.63 9.48
CA ASN A 8 -2.82 -38.84 9.00
C ASN A 8 -2.75 -38.65 7.46
N PRO A 9 -1.57 -38.57 6.83
CA PRO A 9 -1.43 -38.39 5.39
C PRO A 9 -2.13 -39.45 4.53
N GLU A 10 -2.23 -40.68 5.02
CA GLU A 10 -2.93 -41.81 4.34
C GLU A 10 -4.44 -41.58 4.31
N ASP A 11 -5.02 -41.17 5.45
CA ASP A 11 -6.43 -40.81 5.55
C ASP A 11 -6.78 -39.63 4.61
N ILE A 12 -5.91 -38.62 4.52
CA ILE A 12 -6.11 -37.50 3.61
C ILE A 12 -6.12 -37.98 2.16
N ALA A 13 -5.23 -38.88 1.76
CA ALA A 13 -5.19 -39.47 0.41
C ALA A 13 -6.46 -40.26 0.07
N VAL A 14 -7.04 -40.96 1.05
CA VAL A 14 -8.33 -41.63 0.89
C VAL A 14 -9.44 -40.60 0.62
N ILE A 15 -9.54 -39.54 1.40
CA ILE A 15 -10.53 -38.48 1.19
C ILE A 15 -10.37 -37.82 -0.19
N GLN A 16 -9.14 -37.56 -0.63
CA GLN A 16 -8.88 -37.02 -1.98
C GLN A 16 -9.43 -37.96 -3.08
N THR A 17 -9.25 -39.27 -2.89
CA THR A 17 -9.74 -40.26 -3.83
C THR A 17 -11.26 -40.35 -3.84
N GLU A 18 -11.90 -40.33 -2.67
CA GLU A 18 -13.36 -40.31 -2.51
C GLU A 18 -13.98 -39.06 -3.12
N GLU A 19 -13.41 -37.89 -2.86
CA GLU A 19 -13.90 -36.63 -3.43
C GLU A 19 -13.80 -36.63 -4.98
N LYS A 20 -12.71 -37.15 -5.52
CA LYS A 20 -12.52 -37.29 -6.98
C LYS A 20 -13.61 -38.17 -7.61
N ASN A 21 -14.02 -39.24 -6.92
CA ASN A 21 -15.02 -40.21 -7.39
C ASN A 21 -16.46 -39.83 -7.01
N SER A 22 -16.67 -38.74 -6.26
CA SER A 22 -18.01 -38.31 -5.83
C SER A 22 -18.82 -37.72 -6.99
N ASP A 23 -20.15 -37.80 -6.93
CA ASP A 23 -21.06 -37.18 -7.91
C ASP A 23 -21.40 -35.73 -7.61
N LYS A 24 -20.64 -35.08 -6.75
CA LYS A 24 -20.85 -33.67 -6.40
C LYS A 24 -20.61 -32.76 -7.62
N LYS A 25 -21.49 -31.78 -7.81
CA LYS A 25 -21.35 -30.77 -8.87
C LYS A 25 -20.07 -29.92 -8.72
N GLN A 26 -19.66 -29.64 -7.49
CA GLN A 26 -18.44 -28.91 -7.16
C GLN A 26 -17.62 -29.75 -6.19
N LYS A 27 -16.43 -30.15 -6.64
CA LYS A 27 -15.50 -30.97 -5.87
C LYS A 27 -14.39 -30.09 -5.31
N ARG A 28 -13.89 -30.47 -4.16
CA ARG A 28 -12.68 -29.88 -3.59
C ARG A 28 -11.46 -30.41 -4.36
N THR A 29 -10.48 -29.55 -4.58
CA THR A 29 -9.21 -30.02 -5.17
C THR A 29 -8.40 -30.82 -4.16
N PRO A 30 -7.46 -31.68 -4.60
CA PRO A 30 -6.58 -32.39 -3.68
C PRO A 30 -5.83 -31.46 -2.73
N GLU A 31 -5.38 -30.31 -3.23
CA GLU A 31 -4.64 -29.31 -2.48
C GLU A 31 -5.54 -28.60 -1.44
N GLN A 32 -6.80 -28.31 -1.79
CA GLN A 32 -7.78 -27.79 -0.81
C GLN A 32 -8.03 -28.79 0.30
N ILE A 33 -8.19 -30.07 -0.02
CA ILE A 33 -8.37 -31.16 0.98
C ILE A 33 -7.13 -31.23 1.87
N GLU A 34 -5.95 -31.19 1.29
CA GLU A 34 -4.69 -31.20 2.03
C GLU A 34 -4.58 -30.00 2.97
N ALA A 35 -4.91 -28.79 2.50
CA ALA A 35 -4.89 -27.56 3.31
C ALA A 35 -5.91 -27.60 4.46
N ILE A 36 -7.07 -28.22 4.27
CA ILE A 36 -8.11 -28.35 5.32
C ILE A 36 -7.65 -29.32 6.42
N TYR A 37 -7.06 -30.45 6.08
CA TYR A 37 -6.87 -31.56 7.01
C TYR A 37 -5.45 -31.74 7.54
N THR A 38 -4.42 -31.12 6.94
CA THR A 38 -3.03 -31.20 7.44
C THR A 38 -2.94 -30.64 8.86
N PHE A 39 -2.33 -31.41 9.78
CA PHE A 39 -2.18 -31.07 11.19
C PHE A 39 -0.75 -31.36 11.69
N GLY A 40 -0.34 -30.68 12.77
CA GLY A 40 0.94 -30.95 13.48
C GLY A 40 2.17 -30.33 12.83
N ASN A 41 2.01 -29.42 11.86
CA ASN A 41 3.08 -28.68 11.24
C ASN A 41 2.64 -27.25 10.87
N ASN A 42 3.59 -26.34 10.68
CA ASN A 42 3.30 -25.07 10.05
C ASN A 42 2.86 -25.28 8.60
N VAL A 43 1.83 -24.58 8.17
CA VAL A 43 1.30 -24.70 6.80
C VAL A 43 1.25 -23.31 6.18
N LEU A 44 1.86 -23.16 4.99
CA LEU A 44 1.72 -22.00 4.13
C LEU A 44 0.89 -22.39 2.90
N VAL A 45 -0.26 -21.76 2.75
CA VAL A 45 -1.12 -21.91 1.58
C VAL A 45 -0.90 -20.74 0.64
N SER A 46 -0.17 -20.96 -0.44
CA SER A 46 -0.04 -20.02 -1.54
C SER A 46 -1.25 -20.19 -2.46
N ALA A 47 -2.18 -19.25 -2.37
CA ALA A 47 -3.52 -19.43 -2.92
C ALA A 47 -3.84 -18.30 -3.90
N SER A 48 -3.86 -18.59 -5.18
CA SER A 48 -4.20 -17.63 -6.24
C SER A 48 -5.58 -16.97 -6.05
N ALA A 49 -5.81 -15.85 -6.71
CA ALA A 49 -7.11 -15.18 -6.68
C ALA A 49 -8.23 -16.16 -7.03
N GLY A 50 -9.32 -16.15 -6.25
CA GLY A 50 -10.49 -17.00 -6.51
C GLY A 50 -10.29 -18.50 -6.30
N SER A 51 -9.17 -18.94 -5.73
CA SER A 51 -8.89 -20.37 -5.44
C SER A 51 -9.61 -20.94 -4.21
N GLY A 52 -10.37 -20.09 -3.51
CA GLY A 52 -11.12 -20.50 -2.34
C GLY A 52 -10.37 -20.36 -1.02
N LYS A 53 -9.48 -19.39 -0.87
CA LYS A 53 -8.76 -19.08 0.41
C LYS A 53 -9.68 -19.13 1.62
N THR A 54 -10.71 -18.29 1.61
CA THR A 54 -11.68 -18.19 2.73
C THR A 54 -12.47 -19.49 2.92
N PHE A 55 -12.80 -20.19 1.82
CA PHE A 55 -13.48 -21.50 1.91
C PHE A 55 -12.59 -22.51 2.64
N VAL A 56 -11.34 -22.66 2.26
CA VAL A 56 -10.38 -23.56 2.92
C VAL A 56 -10.23 -23.21 4.40
N MET A 57 -10.13 -21.92 4.72
CA MET A 57 -10.01 -21.47 6.11
C MET A 57 -11.25 -21.83 6.94
N VAL A 58 -12.46 -21.57 6.44
CA VAL A 58 -13.72 -21.89 7.11
C VAL A 58 -13.87 -23.40 7.31
N GLU A 59 -13.60 -24.20 6.27
CA GLU A 59 -13.69 -25.67 6.35
C GLU A 59 -12.63 -26.24 7.32
N ARG A 60 -11.42 -25.66 7.36
CA ARG A 60 -10.38 -26.04 8.33
C ARG A 60 -10.79 -25.74 9.77
N ILE A 61 -11.36 -24.57 10.04
CA ILE A 61 -11.88 -24.20 11.36
C ILE A 61 -12.99 -25.20 11.76
N LEU A 62 -13.94 -25.45 10.86
CA LEU A 62 -15.02 -26.40 11.10
C LEU A 62 -14.50 -27.82 11.40
N ASP A 63 -13.50 -28.31 10.64
CA ASP A 63 -12.87 -29.59 10.90
C ASP A 63 -12.28 -29.66 12.32
N LYS A 64 -11.59 -28.60 12.76
CA LYS A 64 -11.07 -28.52 14.15
C LYS A 64 -12.19 -28.60 15.18
N LEU A 65 -13.29 -27.87 15.00
CA LEU A 65 -14.44 -27.92 15.89
C LEU A 65 -15.05 -29.33 15.93
N LEU A 66 -15.21 -30.00 14.79
CA LEU A 66 -15.73 -31.37 14.72
C LEU A 66 -14.81 -32.41 15.36
N ARG A 67 -13.54 -32.07 15.55
CA ARG A 67 -12.56 -32.90 16.30
C ARG A 67 -12.44 -32.51 17.77
N GLY A 68 -13.30 -31.61 18.26
CA GLY A 68 -13.36 -31.22 19.66
C GLY A 68 -12.42 -30.10 20.06
N VAL A 69 -11.79 -29.40 19.10
CA VAL A 69 -11.00 -28.20 19.39
C VAL A 69 -11.95 -27.03 19.64
N PRO A 70 -11.92 -26.37 20.81
CA PRO A 70 -12.79 -25.21 21.08
C PRO A 70 -12.40 -24.02 20.23
N ILE A 71 -13.38 -23.16 19.86
CA ILE A 71 -13.15 -21.97 19.05
C ILE A 71 -12.25 -20.94 19.74
N ASP A 72 -12.28 -20.85 21.04
CA ASP A 72 -11.45 -19.96 21.86
C ASP A 72 -9.99 -20.39 21.94
N SER A 73 -9.67 -21.62 21.52
CA SER A 73 -8.30 -22.11 21.33
C SER A 73 -7.78 -21.88 19.91
N LEU A 74 -8.50 -21.17 19.06
CA LEU A 74 -8.03 -20.74 17.74
C LEU A 74 -7.78 -19.23 17.74
N PHE A 75 -6.59 -18.84 17.29
CA PHE A 75 -6.30 -17.44 16.96
C PHE A 75 -6.48 -17.26 15.45
N ILE A 76 -7.30 -16.28 15.04
CA ILE A 76 -7.59 -16.05 13.63
C ILE A 76 -7.46 -14.56 13.32
N SER A 77 -6.39 -14.20 12.60
CA SER A 77 -6.12 -12.85 12.17
C SER A 77 -6.56 -12.62 10.74
N THR A 78 -7.30 -11.52 10.51
CA THR A 78 -7.69 -11.03 9.19
C THR A 78 -7.21 -9.60 9.01
N PHE A 79 -7.07 -9.17 7.74
CA PHE A 79 -6.55 -7.85 7.43
C PHE A 79 -7.52 -6.70 7.77
N THR A 80 -8.84 -6.94 7.71
CA THR A 80 -9.87 -5.93 8.00
C THR A 80 -10.94 -6.44 8.95
N VAL A 81 -11.57 -5.53 9.71
CA VAL A 81 -12.71 -5.82 10.57
C VAL A 81 -13.88 -6.43 9.76
N LYS A 82 -14.10 -5.94 8.53
CA LYS A 82 -15.13 -6.47 7.62
C LYS A 82 -14.85 -7.94 7.26
N ALA A 83 -13.61 -8.28 6.92
CA ALA A 83 -13.24 -9.66 6.61
C ALA A 83 -13.43 -10.59 7.82
N ALA A 84 -13.11 -10.11 9.03
CA ALA A 84 -13.39 -10.85 10.26
C ALA A 84 -14.89 -11.10 10.47
N GLY A 85 -15.72 -10.09 10.22
CA GLY A 85 -17.18 -10.22 10.27
C GLY A 85 -17.72 -11.23 9.27
N GLU A 86 -17.30 -11.15 8.02
CA GLU A 86 -17.69 -12.12 6.97
C GLU A 86 -17.25 -13.56 7.30
N LEU A 87 -16.05 -13.72 7.87
CA LEU A 87 -15.55 -15.03 8.32
C LEU A 87 -16.44 -15.61 9.44
N LYS A 88 -16.79 -14.78 10.43
CA LYS A 88 -17.70 -15.18 11.53
C LYS A 88 -19.06 -15.62 11.00
N GLU A 89 -19.68 -14.84 10.13
CA GLU A 89 -20.98 -15.17 9.52
C GLU A 89 -20.95 -16.51 8.75
N ARG A 90 -19.90 -16.73 7.94
CA ARG A 90 -19.72 -17.97 7.19
C ARG A 90 -19.52 -19.16 8.12
N LEU A 91 -18.76 -18.99 9.19
CA LEU A 91 -18.52 -20.02 10.19
C LEU A 91 -19.79 -20.33 10.96
N GLU A 92 -20.56 -19.33 11.41
CA GLU A 92 -21.87 -19.52 12.06
C GLU A 92 -22.82 -20.33 11.17
N LYS A 93 -22.90 -20.00 9.89
CA LYS A 93 -23.72 -20.74 8.91
C LYS A 93 -23.28 -22.21 8.83
N LYS A 94 -21.97 -22.46 8.72
CA LYS A 94 -21.42 -23.83 8.63
C LYS A 94 -21.63 -24.65 9.89
N ILE A 95 -21.48 -24.05 11.07
CA ILE A 95 -21.76 -24.73 12.34
C ILE A 95 -23.26 -25.08 12.43
N ASN A 96 -24.16 -24.16 12.03
CA ASN A 96 -25.61 -24.42 12.01
C ASN A 96 -25.98 -25.55 11.03
N GLU A 97 -25.33 -25.65 9.87
CA GLU A 97 -25.49 -26.77 8.94
C GLU A 97 -25.04 -28.09 9.58
N SER A 98 -23.89 -28.08 10.28
CA SER A 98 -23.36 -29.25 10.99
C SER A 98 -24.19 -29.67 12.18
N LEU A 99 -24.79 -28.72 12.91
CA LEU A 99 -25.74 -29.01 14.00
C LEU A 99 -26.97 -29.80 13.53
N LYS A 100 -27.50 -29.48 12.33
CA LYS A 100 -28.64 -30.18 11.75
C LYS A 100 -28.31 -31.62 11.35
N SER A 101 -27.08 -31.89 10.98
CA SER A 101 -26.59 -33.21 10.54
C SER A 101 -25.91 -34.04 11.66
N ALA A 102 -25.71 -33.43 12.83
CA ALA A 102 -25.04 -34.14 13.95
C ALA A 102 -25.91 -35.22 14.53
N GLU A 103 -25.35 -36.44 14.64
CA GLU A 103 -26.05 -37.63 15.14
C GLU A 103 -25.98 -37.74 16.67
N SER A 104 -24.93 -37.22 17.31
CA SER A 104 -24.69 -37.27 18.74
C SER A 104 -25.16 -35.99 19.43
N ASP A 105 -25.90 -36.16 20.54
CA ASP A 105 -26.34 -35.04 21.38
C ASP A 105 -25.15 -34.33 22.04
N ASP A 106 -24.09 -35.04 22.38
CA ASP A 106 -22.84 -34.46 22.88
C ASP A 106 -22.20 -33.51 21.86
N LEU A 107 -22.15 -33.91 20.57
CA LEU A 107 -21.63 -33.06 19.51
C LEU A 107 -22.51 -31.83 19.26
N LYS A 108 -23.85 -32.02 19.32
CA LYS A 108 -24.79 -30.87 19.22
C LYS A 108 -24.57 -29.88 20.35
N GLN A 109 -24.44 -30.37 21.59
CA GLN A 109 -24.17 -29.50 22.74
C GLN A 109 -22.84 -28.75 22.58
N PHE A 110 -21.78 -29.44 22.18
CA PHE A 110 -20.47 -28.81 21.92
C PHE A 110 -20.56 -27.76 20.85
N LEU A 111 -21.11 -28.06 19.64
CA LEU A 111 -21.24 -27.12 18.57
C LEU A 111 -22.11 -25.90 18.91
N THR A 112 -23.14 -26.09 19.74
CA THR A 112 -23.96 -24.96 20.23
C THR A 112 -23.14 -24.07 21.16
N GLN A 113 -22.27 -24.60 21.99
CA GLN A 113 -21.33 -23.80 22.80
C GLN A 113 -20.35 -23.04 21.91
N GLN A 114 -19.82 -23.69 20.85
CA GLN A 114 -18.92 -23.03 19.91
C GLN A 114 -19.59 -21.86 19.16
N LEU A 115 -20.87 -22.02 18.80
CA LEU A 115 -21.64 -20.95 18.15
C LEU A 115 -21.73 -19.69 19.02
N VAL A 116 -21.98 -19.86 20.32
CA VAL A 116 -21.97 -18.76 21.31
C VAL A 116 -20.55 -18.19 21.46
N GLY A 117 -19.54 -19.08 21.48
CA GLY A 117 -18.13 -18.72 21.65
C GLY A 117 -17.53 -17.88 20.52
N ILE A 118 -18.10 -17.91 19.29
CA ILE A 118 -17.58 -17.13 18.13
C ILE A 118 -17.46 -15.64 18.45
N GLN A 119 -18.39 -15.09 19.22
CA GLN A 119 -18.42 -13.65 19.50
C GLN A 119 -17.27 -13.21 20.43
N THR A 120 -16.78 -14.09 21.28
CA THR A 120 -15.71 -13.84 22.24
C THR A 120 -14.36 -14.44 21.82
N ALA A 121 -14.35 -15.28 20.78
CA ALA A 121 -13.15 -15.88 20.24
C ALA A 121 -12.18 -14.83 19.64
N ASP A 122 -10.90 -15.17 19.63
CA ASP A 122 -9.84 -14.32 19.09
C ASP A 122 -9.85 -14.34 17.55
N ILE A 123 -10.97 -13.85 16.96
CA ILE A 123 -11.20 -13.71 15.53
C ILE A 123 -11.33 -12.20 15.22
N GLY A 124 -10.31 -11.61 14.60
CA GLY A 124 -10.30 -10.17 14.35
C GLY A 124 -9.05 -9.68 13.63
N THR A 125 -8.81 -8.38 13.71
CA THR A 125 -7.55 -7.79 13.22
C THR A 125 -6.45 -7.95 14.27
N MET A 126 -5.20 -7.91 13.82
CA MET A 126 -4.05 -7.95 14.73
C MET A 126 -4.08 -6.79 15.73
N ASP A 127 -4.49 -5.60 15.30
CA ASP A 127 -4.57 -4.41 16.17
C ASP A 127 -5.57 -4.60 17.32
N ALA A 128 -6.73 -5.20 17.05
CA ALA A 128 -7.71 -5.49 18.10
C ALA A 128 -7.15 -6.48 19.12
N PHE A 129 -6.37 -7.45 18.67
CA PHE A 129 -5.75 -8.44 19.54
C PHE A 129 -4.60 -7.87 20.37
N THR A 130 -3.71 -7.07 19.76
CA THR A 130 -2.63 -6.39 20.50
C THR A 130 -3.18 -5.46 21.57
N GLN A 131 -4.27 -4.74 21.26
CA GLN A 131 -4.98 -3.92 22.23
C GLN A 131 -5.52 -4.75 23.40
N LYS A 132 -6.08 -5.94 23.12
CA LYS A 132 -6.55 -6.87 24.18
C LYS A 132 -5.42 -7.30 25.12
N ILE A 133 -4.23 -7.61 24.57
CA ILE A 133 -3.05 -7.96 25.39
C ILE A 133 -2.65 -6.79 26.27
N VAL A 134 -2.55 -5.57 25.69
CA VAL A 134 -2.12 -4.39 26.46
C VAL A 134 -3.15 -4.00 27.52
N ASN A 135 -4.46 -4.08 27.24
CA ASN A 135 -5.50 -3.84 28.24
C ASN A 135 -5.41 -4.84 29.42
N GLN A 136 -5.02 -6.08 29.14
CA GLN A 136 -4.94 -7.13 30.16
C GLN A 136 -3.63 -7.12 30.94
N TYR A 137 -2.50 -6.88 30.28
CA TYR A 137 -1.17 -7.05 30.85
C TYR A 137 -0.29 -5.78 30.80
N GLY A 138 -0.81 -4.65 30.31
CA GLY A 138 -0.06 -3.38 30.19
C GLY A 138 0.50 -2.88 31.53
N TYR A 139 -0.10 -3.30 32.65
CA TYR A 139 0.41 -2.98 33.98
C TYR A 139 1.85 -3.46 34.21
N THR A 140 2.31 -4.50 33.50
CA THR A 140 3.70 -4.98 33.58
C THR A 140 4.69 -3.97 33.01
N LEU A 141 4.24 -3.08 32.13
CA LEU A 141 5.01 -1.98 31.58
C LEU A 141 4.64 -0.60 32.19
N GLY A 142 3.81 -0.60 33.24
CA GLY A 142 3.32 0.63 33.86
C GLY A 142 2.24 1.35 33.04
N ILE A 143 1.63 0.70 32.06
CA ILE A 143 0.57 1.27 31.21
C ILE A 143 -0.78 1.01 31.86
N SER A 144 -1.63 2.05 31.88
CA SER A 144 -3.02 1.93 32.37
C SER A 144 -3.81 0.94 31.50
N PRO A 145 -4.67 0.08 32.06
CA PRO A 145 -5.54 -0.80 31.27
C PRO A 145 -6.61 -0.03 30.48
N ILE A 146 -6.87 1.22 30.84
CA ILE A 146 -7.80 2.12 30.15
C ILE A 146 -6.98 3.26 29.55
N PHE A 147 -6.71 3.19 28.26
CA PHE A 147 -6.02 4.21 27.49
C PHE A 147 -6.85 4.61 26.27
N ARG A 148 -6.57 5.78 25.73
CA ARG A 148 -7.20 6.28 24.51
C ARG A 148 -6.38 5.92 23.29
N ILE A 149 -7.04 5.55 22.20
CA ILE A 149 -6.36 5.34 20.90
C ILE A 149 -6.26 6.68 20.18
N LEU A 150 -5.05 7.08 19.84
CA LEU A 150 -4.73 8.32 19.14
C LEU A 150 -4.87 8.11 17.63
N GLN A 151 -6.11 8.25 17.10
CA GLN A 151 -6.43 8.02 15.68
C GLN A 151 -6.43 9.30 14.84
N ASP A 152 -6.74 10.45 15.43
CA ASP A 152 -6.81 11.72 14.70
C ASP A 152 -5.40 12.18 14.31
N LYS A 153 -5.17 12.27 12.98
CA LYS A 153 -3.89 12.75 12.46
C LYS A 153 -3.56 14.17 12.87
N ASN A 154 -4.55 15.06 12.98
CA ASN A 154 -4.30 16.43 13.38
C ASN A 154 -3.79 16.49 14.82
N GLU A 155 -4.37 15.69 15.71
CA GLU A 155 -3.91 15.57 17.09
C GLU A 155 -2.50 14.98 17.18
N GLN A 156 -2.24 13.88 16.45
CA GLN A 156 -0.89 13.32 16.33
C GLN A 156 0.11 14.35 15.83
N ASP A 157 -0.26 15.14 14.81
CA ASP A 157 0.63 16.15 14.21
C ASP A 157 0.89 17.30 15.17
N VAL A 158 -0.08 17.69 16.01
CA VAL A 158 0.13 18.71 17.06
C VAL A 158 1.20 18.22 18.04
N ILE A 159 1.03 17.05 18.65
CA ILE A 159 2.00 16.51 19.61
C ILE A 159 3.38 16.31 18.96
N LYS A 160 3.42 15.73 17.74
CA LYS A 160 4.67 15.56 16.99
C LYS A 160 5.39 16.88 16.73
N ASN A 161 4.64 17.93 16.38
CA ASN A 161 5.22 19.24 16.11
C ASN A 161 5.75 19.94 17.38
N GLU A 162 5.08 19.78 18.51
CA GLU A 162 5.54 20.32 19.81
C GLU A 162 6.85 19.63 20.23
N VAL A 163 6.87 18.30 20.28
CA VAL A 163 8.09 17.52 20.59
C VAL A 163 9.23 17.86 19.62
N TYR A 164 8.93 17.96 18.31
CA TYR A 164 9.93 18.32 17.33
C TYR A 164 10.49 19.73 17.57
N ALA A 165 9.66 20.71 17.90
CA ALA A 165 10.09 22.10 18.08
C ALA A 165 11.04 22.24 19.29
N ASP A 166 10.72 21.60 20.39
CA ASP A 166 11.53 21.61 21.60
C ASP A 166 12.88 20.92 21.36
N LEU A 167 12.86 19.71 20.83
CA LEU A 167 14.07 18.96 20.53
C LEU A 167 14.94 19.68 19.47
N PHE A 168 14.31 20.28 18.44
CA PHE A 168 15.02 21.05 17.44
C PHE A 168 15.74 22.25 18.04
N SER A 169 15.12 22.95 18.98
CA SER A 169 15.73 24.06 19.71
C SER A 169 16.95 23.61 20.53
N ASP A 170 16.85 22.46 21.20
CA ASP A 170 17.94 21.88 21.99
C ASP A 170 19.15 21.52 21.12
N TYR A 171 18.90 20.88 19.97
CA TYR A 171 19.96 20.53 19.02
C TYR A 171 20.60 21.75 18.35
N MET A 172 19.82 22.82 18.12
CA MET A 172 20.33 24.10 17.58
C MET A 172 21.29 24.84 18.51
N THR A 173 21.17 24.58 19.82
CA THR A 173 21.99 25.22 20.86
C THR A 173 23.01 24.28 21.52
N GLY A 174 22.94 22.99 21.22
CA GLY A 174 23.77 21.93 21.80
C GLY A 174 25.23 21.91 21.30
N LYS A 175 26.01 20.96 21.80
CA LYS A 175 27.46 20.81 21.47
C LYS A 175 27.74 20.65 19.97
N ASN A 176 26.82 20.02 19.23
CA ASN A 176 26.95 19.73 17.80
C ASN A 176 26.13 20.69 16.92
N ALA A 177 25.75 21.87 17.45
CA ALA A 177 24.86 22.82 16.76
C ALA A 177 25.33 23.17 15.34
N ALA A 178 26.61 23.41 15.12
CA ALA A 178 27.16 23.73 13.80
C ALA A 178 26.95 22.59 12.78
N SER A 179 27.17 21.33 13.21
CA SER A 179 26.94 20.15 12.36
C SER A 179 25.46 19.87 12.16
N PHE A 180 24.63 20.12 13.19
CA PHE A 180 23.19 20.00 13.08
C PHE A 180 22.60 21.02 12.10
N ILE A 181 23.06 22.28 12.15
CA ILE A 181 22.68 23.31 11.16
C ILE A 181 23.07 22.88 9.74
N LYS A 182 24.25 22.26 9.58
CA LYS A 182 24.69 21.72 8.27
C LYS A 182 23.77 20.59 7.81
N LEU A 183 23.42 19.67 8.70
CA LEU A 183 22.46 18.59 8.42
C LEU A 183 21.11 19.15 7.96
N VAL A 184 20.51 20.08 8.71
CA VAL A 184 19.23 20.71 8.37
C VAL A 184 19.30 21.40 7.01
N LYS A 185 20.39 22.13 6.73
CA LYS A 185 20.59 22.81 5.44
C LYS A 185 20.68 21.84 4.26
N ASN A 186 21.27 20.65 4.46
CA ASN A 186 21.35 19.65 3.39
C ASN A 186 19.97 19.16 2.94
N PHE A 187 18.98 19.12 3.83
CA PHE A 187 17.58 18.79 3.47
C PHE A 187 16.79 19.99 2.97
N SER A 188 17.02 21.17 3.54
CA SER A 188 16.27 22.39 3.21
C SER A 188 16.73 23.04 1.88
N GLY A 189 17.96 22.77 1.44
CA GLY A 189 18.53 23.40 0.25
C GLY A 189 18.57 24.92 0.38
N ASN A 190 17.96 25.61 -0.59
CA ASN A 190 17.87 27.07 -0.60
C ASN A 190 16.69 27.64 0.22
N ARG A 191 15.86 26.80 0.83
CA ARG A 191 14.74 27.24 1.68
C ARG A 191 15.25 27.73 3.02
N LYS A 192 14.53 28.69 3.60
CA LYS A 192 14.87 29.27 4.91
C LYS A 192 14.17 28.56 6.08
N ASP A 193 13.44 27.49 5.82
CA ASP A 193 12.69 26.73 6.81
C ASP A 193 13.30 25.34 7.04
N SER A 194 12.90 24.67 8.13
CA SER A 194 13.31 23.30 8.47
C SER A 194 12.28 22.25 8.04
N LYS A 195 11.29 22.59 7.20
CA LYS A 195 10.16 21.71 6.86
C LYS A 195 10.63 20.39 6.24
N ALA A 196 11.56 20.45 5.28
CA ALA A 196 12.06 19.24 4.62
C ALA A 196 12.82 18.32 5.60
N PHE A 197 13.56 18.88 6.54
CA PHE A 197 14.20 18.10 7.60
C PHE A 197 13.17 17.44 8.53
N ARG A 198 12.16 18.18 8.97
CA ARG A 198 11.07 17.65 9.79
C ARG A 198 10.32 16.50 9.10
N GLU A 199 9.99 16.66 7.82
CA GLU A 199 9.37 15.61 7.02
C GLU A 199 10.25 14.35 6.94
N MET A 200 11.58 14.52 6.82
CA MET A 200 12.51 13.40 6.86
C MET A 200 12.52 12.70 8.21
N VAL A 201 12.56 13.46 9.32
CA VAL A 201 12.50 12.89 10.67
C VAL A 201 11.22 12.07 10.86
N TYR A 202 10.08 12.61 10.46
CA TYR A 202 8.80 11.89 10.57
C TYR A 202 8.73 10.66 9.67
N LYS A 203 9.32 10.72 8.48
CA LYS A 203 9.40 9.58 7.57
C LYS A 203 10.27 8.45 8.15
N VAL A 204 11.43 8.77 8.69
CA VAL A 204 12.33 7.78 9.32
C VAL A 204 11.68 7.19 10.57
N TYR A 205 11.07 8.04 11.43
CA TYR A 205 10.31 7.58 12.57
C TYR A 205 9.19 6.61 12.15
N ALA A 206 8.31 7.03 11.23
CA ALA A 206 7.20 6.19 10.78
C ALA A 206 7.66 4.85 10.19
N PHE A 207 8.78 4.84 9.44
CA PHE A 207 9.37 3.61 8.94
C PHE A 207 9.87 2.71 10.08
N SER A 208 10.57 3.29 11.07
CA SER A 208 11.07 2.50 12.21
C SER A 208 9.93 1.80 12.97
N GLN A 209 8.76 2.45 13.07
CA GLN A 209 7.58 1.89 13.75
C GLN A 209 6.97 0.66 13.05
N SER A 210 7.30 0.39 11.80
CA SER A 210 6.87 -0.81 11.09
C SER A 210 7.76 -2.04 11.35
N THR A 211 8.88 -1.85 12.03
CA THR A 211 9.81 -2.92 12.39
C THR A 211 9.40 -3.55 13.73
N ASP A 212 9.87 -4.75 13.97
CA ASP A 212 9.62 -5.50 15.22
C ASP A 212 10.19 -4.80 16.47
N ASN A 213 11.28 -4.05 16.29
CA ASN A 213 11.94 -3.27 17.34
C ASN A 213 12.53 -1.98 16.76
N PRO A 214 11.81 -0.85 16.83
CA PRO A 214 12.23 0.43 16.26
C PRO A 214 13.61 0.90 16.74
N LYS A 215 13.88 0.78 18.02
CA LYS A 215 15.16 1.20 18.61
C LYS A 215 16.34 0.37 18.10
N ARG A 216 16.18 -0.96 18.07
CA ARG A 216 17.19 -1.87 17.52
C ARG A 216 17.44 -1.61 16.05
N TRP A 217 16.37 -1.41 15.26
CA TRP A 217 16.48 -1.09 13.85
C TRP A 217 17.27 0.19 13.61
N MET A 218 16.92 1.26 14.33
CA MET A 218 17.64 2.53 14.26
C MET A 218 19.11 2.37 14.59
N GLN A 219 19.46 1.59 15.61
CA GLN A 219 20.85 1.41 16.08
C GLN A 219 21.69 0.48 15.18
N THR A 220 21.09 -0.51 14.52
CA THR A 220 21.82 -1.58 13.83
C THR A 220 21.67 -1.59 12.32
N VAL A 221 20.54 -1.10 11.80
CA VAL A 221 20.20 -1.20 10.37
C VAL A 221 20.23 0.15 9.66
N PHE A 222 19.78 1.22 10.31
CA PHE A 222 19.64 2.54 9.70
C PHE A 222 20.90 3.05 8.99
N LEU A 223 22.06 2.90 9.60
CA LEU A 223 23.34 3.34 9.03
C LEU A 223 24.05 2.26 8.19
N LYS A 224 23.56 1.02 8.18
CA LYS A 224 24.25 -0.12 7.58
C LYS A 224 24.62 0.12 6.11
N GLY A 225 23.70 0.68 5.32
CA GLY A 225 23.98 0.98 3.92
C GLY A 225 25.11 2.00 3.74
N ALA A 226 25.08 3.09 4.52
CA ALA A 226 26.13 4.11 4.48
C ALA A 226 27.48 3.61 4.99
N GLN A 227 27.50 2.66 5.93
CA GLN A 227 28.70 2.04 6.46
C GLN A 227 29.26 0.96 5.53
N THR A 228 28.42 0.29 4.76
CA THR A 228 28.81 -0.79 3.86
C THR A 228 29.42 -0.27 2.56
N TYR A 229 28.81 0.75 1.96
CA TYR A 229 29.23 1.30 0.66
C TYR A 229 30.20 2.48 0.88
N THR A 230 31.42 2.17 1.31
CA THR A 230 32.45 3.17 1.65
C THR A 230 33.36 3.55 0.48
N ASP A 231 33.48 2.69 -0.51
CA ASP A 231 34.30 2.90 -1.69
C ASP A 231 33.81 2.08 -2.90
N PHE A 232 34.50 2.18 -4.02
CA PHE A 232 34.14 1.47 -5.25
C PHE A 232 34.18 -0.06 -5.13
N GLU A 233 35.05 -0.61 -4.31
CA GLU A 233 35.20 -2.07 -4.14
C GLU A 233 34.01 -2.65 -3.35
N ALA A 234 33.40 -1.84 -2.50
CA ALA A 234 32.24 -2.22 -1.71
C ALA A 234 30.94 -2.33 -2.57
N ILE A 235 30.95 -1.84 -3.81
CA ILE A 235 29.79 -1.97 -4.72
C ILE A 235 29.60 -3.46 -5.07
N PRO A 236 28.39 -4.05 -4.85
CA PRO A 236 28.14 -5.45 -5.18
C PRO A 236 28.35 -5.76 -6.66
N ASP A 237 28.90 -6.93 -6.97
CA ASP A 237 29.09 -7.39 -8.36
C ASP A 237 27.73 -7.55 -9.07
N GLN A 238 26.67 -7.85 -8.35
CA GLN A 238 25.31 -7.94 -8.87
C GLN A 238 24.81 -6.60 -9.43
N GLU A 239 25.09 -5.48 -8.75
CA GLU A 239 24.73 -4.13 -9.23
C GLU A 239 25.49 -3.76 -10.50
N VAL A 240 26.76 -4.11 -10.56
CA VAL A 240 27.57 -3.94 -11.78
C VAL A 240 26.99 -4.79 -12.92
N SER A 241 26.68 -6.05 -12.65
CA SER A 241 26.10 -6.97 -13.65
C SER A 241 24.73 -6.49 -14.13
N SER A 242 23.90 -5.97 -13.25
CA SER A 242 22.61 -5.37 -13.60
C SER A 242 22.79 -4.16 -14.53
N LEU A 243 23.75 -3.27 -14.26
CA LEU A 243 24.06 -2.15 -15.16
C LEU A 243 24.50 -2.63 -16.55
N LEU A 244 25.40 -3.62 -16.60
CA LEU A 244 25.90 -4.17 -17.87
C LEU A 244 24.78 -4.83 -18.68
N ASN A 245 23.86 -5.53 -18.01
CA ASN A 245 22.67 -6.09 -18.65
C ASN A 245 21.75 -5.00 -19.23
N VAL A 246 21.52 -3.91 -18.50
CA VAL A 246 20.73 -2.76 -19.02
C VAL A 246 21.42 -2.14 -20.24
N MET A 247 22.75 -2.02 -20.25
CA MET A 247 23.51 -1.54 -21.42
C MET A 247 23.32 -2.46 -22.62
N GLN A 248 23.42 -3.77 -22.45
CA GLN A 248 23.24 -4.74 -23.52
C GLN A 248 21.77 -4.77 -24.03
N THR A 249 20.80 -4.73 -23.12
CA THR A 249 19.37 -4.64 -23.48
C THR A 249 19.09 -3.36 -24.30
N THR A 250 19.60 -2.22 -23.85
CA THR A 250 19.48 -0.95 -24.57
C THR A 250 20.09 -1.03 -25.97
N ALA A 251 21.28 -1.63 -26.09
CA ALA A 251 21.93 -1.83 -27.39
C ALA A 251 21.12 -2.73 -28.32
N ASN A 252 20.53 -3.81 -27.79
CA ASN A 252 19.69 -4.73 -28.57
C ASN A 252 18.39 -4.04 -29.03
N GLN A 253 17.68 -3.37 -28.12
CA GLN A 253 16.46 -2.60 -28.48
C GLN A 253 16.75 -1.54 -29.55
N LEU A 254 17.87 -0.84 -29.45
CA LEU A 254 18.27 0.14 -30.44
C LEU A 254 18.63 -0.54 -31.79
N ARG A 255 19.24 -1.73 -31.76
CA ARG A 255 19.55 -2.52 -32.96
C ARG A 255 18.26 -2.96 -33.66
N ASP A 256 17.29 -3.50 -32.90
CA ASP A 256 16.01 -3.94 -33.44
C ASP A 256 15.25 -2.79 -34.12
N LEU A 257 15.33 -1.58 -33.57
CA LEU A 257 14.75 -0.40 -34.21
C LEU A 257 15.53 0.02 -35.47
N THR A 258 16.87 0.02 -35.42
CA THR A 258 17.71 0.43 -36.55
C THR A 258 17.65 -0.57 -37.72
N ASP A 259 17.28 -1.82 -37.46
CA ASP A 259 17.11 -2.85 -38.48
C ASP A 259 15.75 -2.77 -39.22
N GLN A 260 14.77 -2.01 -38.71
CA GLN A 260 13.51 -1.76 -39.42
C GLN A 260 13.75 -0.96 -40.71
N GLU A 261 13.07 -1.37 -41.79
CA GLU A 261 13.24 -0.69 -43.09
C GLU A 261 12.85 0.79 -43.04
N ASP A 262 11.81 1.13 -42.28
CA ASP A 262 11.33 2.51 -42.10
C ASP A 262 12.34 3.40 -41.35
N TYR A 263 13.26 2.79 -40.57
CA TYR A 263 14.31 3.54 -39.88
C TYR A 263 15.56 3.79 -40.72
N LYS A 264 15.84 2.95 -41.72
CA LYS A 264 16.94 3.12 -42.64
C LYS A 264 16.68 4.31 -43.60
N GLN A 265 16.46 5.50 -43.00
CA GLN A 265 16.33 6.72 -43.81
C GLN A 265 17.61 6.94 -44.62
N LEU A 266 17.53 6.67 -45.91
CA LEU A 266 18.58 6.99 -46.84
C LEU A 266 18.39 8.41 -47.31
N THR A 267 19.48 9.15 -47.37
CA THR A 267 19.46 10.47 -48.08
C THR A 267 19.10 10.28 -49.54
N ALA A 268 18.69 11.35 -50.25
CA ALA A 268 18.42 11.31 -51.68
C ALA A 268 19.58 10.74 -52.55
N LYS A 269 20.75 10.56 -51.97
CA LYS A 269 21.95 9.96 -52.60
C LYS A 269 22.22 8.51 -52.17
N GLY A 270 21.29 7.85 -51.48
CA GLY A 270 21.45 6.46 -51.03
C GLY A 270 22.46 6.29 -49.88
N VAL A 271 22.81 7.35 -49.15
CA VAL A 271 23.76 7.31 -48.02
C VAL A 271 22.97 7.33 -46.72
N PRO A 272 23.31 6.48 -45.69
CA PRO A 272 22.66 6.49 -44.39
C PRO A 272 22.70 7.86 -43.72
N THR A 273 21.59 8.28 -43.08
CA THR A 273 21.51 9.55 -42.38
C THR A 273 22.51 9.68 -41.23
N ALA A 274 22.81 10.90 -40.83
CA ALA A 274 23.71 11.14 -39.69
C ALA A 274 23.17 10.48 -38.36
N ASN A 275 21.85 10.46 -38.18
CA ASN A 275 21.22 9.82 -37.01
C ASN A 275 21.40 8.31 -37.02
N TYR A 276 21.24 7.65 -38.15
CA TYR A 276 21.46 6.19 -38.27
C TYR A 276 22.91 5.84 -37.92
N LYS A 277 23.90 6.56 -38.47
CA LYS A 277 25.33 6.37 -38.14
C LYS A 277 25.62 6.60 -36.67
N LYS A 278 24.97 7.60 -36.06
CA LYS A 278 25.12 7.92 -34.64
C LYS A 278 24.59 6.76 -33.77
N HIS A 279 23.44 6.20 -34.10
CA HIS A 279 22.84 5.10 -33.34
C HIS A 279 23.63 3.80 -33.49
N LEU A 280 24.15 3.49 -34.67
CA LEU A 280 25.08 2.37 -34.83
C LEU A 280 26.31 2.51 -33.91
N LYS A 281 26.89 3.72 -33.85
CA LYS A 281 28.03 4.00 -32.97
C LYS A 281 27.66 3.86 -31.48
N ILE A 282 26.42 4.22 -31.08
CA ILE A 282 25.93 4.00 -29.71
C ILE A 282 25.85 2.50 -29.42
N ILE A 283 25.30 1.70 -30.34
CA ILE A 283 25.24 0.25 -30.19
C ILE A 283 26.63 -0.35 -30.01
N GLU A 284 27.59 -0.01 -30.90
CA GLU A 284 28.96 -0.49 -30.82
C GLU A 284 29.61 -0.14 -29.48
N ASN A 285 29.47 1.10 -29.02
CA ASN A 285 30.04 1.55 -27.76
C ASN A 285 29.41 0.82 -26.57
N LEU A 286 28.07 0.71 -26.47
CA LEU A 286 27.41 0.04 -25.35
C LEU A 286 27.80 -1.44 -25.28
N VAL A 287 27.86 -2.13 -26.41
CA VAL A 287 28.28 -3.53 -26.48
C VAL A 287 29.77 -3.66 -26.05
N HIS A 288 30.66 -2.88 -26.63
CA HIS A 288 32.09 -2.89 -26.30
C HIS A 288 32.32 -2.60 -24.81
N TRP A 289 31.74 -1.54 -24.28
CA TRP A 289 31.90 -1.17 -22.86
C TRP A 289 31.31 -2.20 -21.90
N SER A 290 30.25 -2.87 -22.27
CA SER A 290 29.64 -3.92 -21.43
C SER A 290 30.44 -5.23 -21.46
N GLN A 291 31.01 -5.62 -22.61
CA GLN A 291 31.80 -6.85 -22.76
C GLN A 291 33.17 -6.72 -22.14
N ASP A 292 33.84 -5.58 -22.36
CA ASP A 292 35.22 -5.33 -21.90
C ASP A 292 35.25 -4.45 -20.62
N PHE A 293 34.18 -4.40 -19.85
CA PHE A 293 34.03 -3.54 -18.69
C PHE A 293 35.19 -3.60 -17.72
N ASN A 294 35.63 -4.82 -17.33
CA ASN A 294 36.69 -5.00 -16.36
C ASN A 294 38.07 -4.53 -16.90
N LEU A 295 38.25 -4.62 -18.21
CA LEU A 295 39.49 -4.17 -18.87
C LEU A 295 39.52 -2.64 -19.00
N LEU A 296 38.38 -2.04 -19.37
CA LEU A 296 38.26 -0.61 -19.68
C LEU A 296 38.04 0.28 -18.47
N TYR A 297 37.24 -0.18 -17.55
CA TYR A 297 36.75 0.63 -16.42
C TYR A 297 36.96 -0.04 -15.07
N GLY A 298 36.50 -1.28 -14.89
CA GLY A 298 36.36 -1.91 -13.59
C GLY A 298 35.43 -1.10 -12.67
N LYS A 299 35.26 -1.52 -11.42
CA LYS A 299 34.43 -0.80 -10.43
C LYS A 299 34.90 0.65 -10.22
N LYS A 300 36.17 0.90 -10.15
CA LYS A 300 36.75 2.26 -9.98
C LYS A 300 36.47 3.19 -11.13
N GLY A 301 36.23 2.67 -12.32
CA GLY A 301 35.94 3.42 -13.52
C GLY A 301 34.45 3.65 -13.75
N LEU A 302 33.53 3.24 -12.86
CA LEU A 302 32.09 3.41 -13.02
C LEU A 302 31.68 4.87 -13.28
N THR A 303 32.32 5.83 -12.61
CA THR A 303 32.08 7.27 -12.86
C THR A 303 32.47 7.67 -14.28
N ASN A 304 33.57 7.17 -14.80
CA ASN A 304 34.03 7.44 -16.16
C ASN A 304 33.11 6.77 -17.18
N LEU A 305 32.71 5.51 -16.97
CA LEU A 305 31.73 4.84 -17.80
C LEU A 305 30.42 5.65 -17.89
N ALA A 306 29.89 6.13 -16.76
CA ALA A 306 28.67 6.93 -16.72
C ALA A 306 28.84 8.27 -17.49
N ARG A 307 30.01 8.90 -17.46
CA ARG A 307 30.32 10.10 -18.26
C ARG A 307 30.38 9.76 -19.76
N ASP A 308 31.04 8.67 -20.12
CA ASP A 308 31.18 8.25 -21.52
C ASP A 308 29.83 7.89 -22.14
N ILE A 309 28.98 7.18 -21.40
CA ILE A 309 27.59 6.91 -21.82
C ILE A 309 26.85 8.24 -22.02
N THR A 310 26.96 9.19 -21.10
CA THR A 310 26.29 10.49 -21.21
C THR A 310 26.75 11.31 -22.40
N ASN A 311 28.06 11.24 -22.73
CA ASN A 311 28.62 11.92 -23.86
C ASN A 311 28.13 11.39 -25.22
N VAL A 312 27.80 10.11 -25.27
CA VAL A 312 27.37 9.42 -26.48
C VAL A 312 25.85 9.43 -26.63
N ILE A 313 25.12 9.27 -25.53
CA ILE A 313 23.65 9.32 -25.53
C ILE A 313 23.20 10.74 -25.21
N PRO A 314 22.51 11.43 -26.16
CA PRO A 314 22.05 12.79 -25.94
C PRO A 314 20.94 12.85 -24.86
N SER A 315 20.75 14.02 -24.28
CA SER A 315 19.79 14.28 -23.21
C SER A 315 18.31 14.09 -23.59
N GLY A 316 17.98 13.97 -24.88
CA GLY A 316 16.66 13.52 -25.35
C GLY A 316 16.63 11.99 -25.36
N ASN A 317 15.79 11.41 -24.56
CA ASN A 317 15.79 9.96 -24.28
C ASN A 317 15.04 9.12 -25.32
N ASP A 318 14.47 9.74 -26.35
CA ASP A 318 13.60 9.08 -27.30
C ASP A 318 14.28 8.89 -28.67
N VAL A 319 14.05 7.72 -29.25
CA VAL A 319 14.38 7.44 -30.64
C VAL A 319 13.07 7.48 -31.42
N THR A 320 12.99 8.35 -32.44
CA THR A 320 11.79 8.49 -33.27
C THR A 320 11.92 7.65 -34.52
N VAL A 321 10.97 6.75 -34.77
CA VAL A 321 10.87 5.93 -36.00
C VAL A 321 9.47 6.09 -36.57
N ALA A 322 9.38 6.52 -37.84
CA ALA A 322 8.09 6.74 -38.52
C ALA A 322 7.09 7.62 -37.74
N GLY A 323 7.60 8.60 -36.99
CA GLY A 323 6.78 9.51 -36.16
C GLY A 323 6.49 9.00 -34.75
N VAL A 324 6.80 7.75 -34.42
CA VAL A 324 6.61 7.16 -33.10
C VAL A 324 7.87 7.35 -32.25
N LYS A 325 7.70 7.81 -31.00
CA LYS A 325 8.79 8.00 -30.03
C LYS A 325 8.97 6.76 -29.17
N TYR A 326 10.20 6.26 -29.07
CA TYR A 326 10.60 5.10 -28.27
C TYR A 326 11.58 5.53 -27.17
N PRO A 327 11.22 5.48 -25.87
CA PRO A 327 12.05 5.96 -24.75
C PRO A 327 13.15 4.96 -24.35
N ILE A 328 13.93 4.46 -25.32
CA ILE A 328 14.91 3.38 -25.15
C ILE A 328 15.99 3.72 -24.12
N PHE A 329 16.46 4.98 -24.09
CA PHE A 329 17.58 5.38 -23.25
C PHE A 329 17.16 5.70 -21.80
N LYS A 330 15.86 5.77 -21.50
CA LYS A 330 15.36 6.22 -20.19
C LYS A 330 15.86 5.35 -19.04
N GLN A 331 15.78 4.04 -19.20
CA GLN A 331 16.21 3.08 -18.17
C GLN A 331 17.73 3.20 -17.90
N LEU A 332 18.54 3.20 -18.96
CA LEU A 332 19.98 3.37 -18.85
C LEU A 332 20.36 4.70 -18.22
N HIS A 333 19.69 5.79 -18.65
CA HIS A 333 19.92 7.11 -18.08
C HIS A 333 19.64 7.16 -16.57
N ASN A 334 18.53 6.58 -16.12
CA ASN A 334 18.19 6.52 -14.70
C ASN A 334 19.26 5.76 -13.89
N ARG A 335 19.80 4.66 -14.44
CA ARG A 335 20.87 3.89 -13.78
C ARG A 335 22.20 4.65 -13.66
N ILE A 336 22.58 5.44 -14.66
CA ILE A 336 23.88 6.12 -14.66
C ILE A 336 23.89 7.50 -13.97
N VAL A 337 22.74 8.12 -13.72
CA VAL A 337 22.68 9.46 -13.10
C VAL A 337 23.42 9.49 -11.75
N GLY A 338 23.19 8.50 -10.89
CA GLY A 338 23.87 8.40 -9.59
C GLY A 338 25.36 8.10 -9.72
N LEU A 339 25.77 7.31 -10.70
CA LEU A 339 27.15 6.85 -10.86
C LEU A 339 28.11 7.99 -11.22
N LYS A 340 27.65 9.06 -11.85
CA LYS A 340 28.46 10.24 -12.18
C LYS A 340 29.06 10.93 -10.97
N HIS A 341 28.46 10.75 -9.82
CA HIS A 341 28.79 11.44 -8.57
C HIS A 341 29.48 10.55 -7.55
N LEU A 342 29.77 9.27 -7.86
CA LEU A 342 30.33 8.32 -6.89
C LEU A 342 31.67 8.79 -6.29
N GLU A 343 32.56 9.36 -7.11
CA GLU A 343 33.84 9.91 -6.59
C GLU A 343 33.61 11.00 -5.54
N VAL A 344 32.62 11.87 -5.77
CA VAL A 344 32.26 12.94 -4.84
C VAL A 344 31.60 12.36 -3.60
N ILE A 345 30.71 11.38 -3.78
CA ILE A 345 30.02 10.70 -2.68
C ILE A 345 31.06 10.04 -1.77
N PHE A 346 31.96 9.21 -2.29
CA PHE A 346 32.97 8.52 -1.48
C PHE A 346 33.99 9.49 -0.86
N LYS A 347 34.35 10.57 -1.54
CA LYS A 347 35.20 11.61 -0.96
C LYS A 347 34.63 12.24 0.32
N TYR A 348 33.31 12.43 0.37
CA TYR A 348 32.61 13.04 1.50
C TYR A 348 31.91 12.03 2.41
N GLN A 349 32.15 10.74 2.21
CA GLN A 349 31.49 9.65 2.93
C GLN A 349 31.58 9.81 4.45
N GLY A 350 32.78 10.04 4.98
CA GLY A 350 32.96 10.18 6.43
C GLY A 350 32.21 11.36 7.05
N GLU A 351 32.13 12.48 6.33
CA GLU A 351 31.38 13.64 6.76
C GLU A 351 29.87 13.40 6.68
N SER A 352 29.42 12.72 5.62
CA SER A 352 28.02 12.33 5.44
C SER A 352 27.58 11.31 6.50
N LEU A 353 28.43 10.34 6.82
CA LEU A 353 28.14 9.36 7.86
C LEU A 353 27.93 10.03 9.22
N PHE A 354 28.81 10.97 9.61
CA PHE A 354 28.64 11.72 10.84
C PHE A 354 27.31 12.51 10.89
N LEU A 355 26.88 13.09 9.77
CA LEU A 355 25.59 13.76 9.70
C LEU A 355 24.40 12.79 9.79
N LEU A 356 24.53 11.59 9.23
CA LEU A 356 23.53 10.53 9.36
C LEU A 356 23.46 9.97 10.79
N GLU A 357 24.59 9.85 11.49
CA GLU A 357 24.63 9.52 12.94
C GLU A 357 23.92 10.57 13.78
N LEU A 358 24.06 11.85 13.42
CA LEU A 358 23.37 12.94 14.09
C LEU A 358 21.85 12.90 13.81
N LEU A 359 21.45 12.58 12.58
CA LEU A 359 20.03 12.32 12.24
C LEU A 359 19.48 11.12 13.02
N GLN A 360 20.22 10.02 13.09
CA GLN A 360 19.88 8.84 13.89
C GLN A 360 19.62 9.22 15.35
N SER A 361 20.54 9.96 15.96
CA SER A 361 20.41 10.40 17.34
C SER A 361 19.17 11.28 17.53
N PHE A 362 18.92 12.22 16.61
CA PHE A 362 17.75 13.08 16.65
C PHE A 362 16.45 12.30 16.56
N VAL A 363 16.36 11.31 15.65
CA VAL A 363 15.15 10.47 15.50
C VAL A 363 14.93 9.57 16.72
N LEU A 364 16.01 9.06 17.34
CA LEU A 364 15.90 8.27 18.58
C LEU A 364 15.36 9.12 19.73
N ASP A 365 15.93 10.32 19.93
CA ASP A 365 15.48 11.24 20.97
C ASP A 365 14.04 11.71 20.71
N PHE A 366 13.70 11.99 19.44
CA PHE A 366 12.32 12.31 19.05
C PHE A 366 11.36 11.17 19.36
N SER A 367 11.73 9.94 19.02
CA SER A 367 10.89 8.76 19.29
C SER A 367 10.64 8.57 20.78
N GLU A 368 11.67 8.76 21.61
CA GLU A 368 11.58 8.62 23.04
C GLU A 368 10.72 9.73 23.67
N GLN A 369 10.95 10.99 23.32
CA GLN A 369 10.16 12.12 23.86
C GLN A 369 8.71 12.05 23.41
N TYR A 370 8.45 11.71 22.13
CA TYR A 370 7.10 11.57 21.64
C TYR A 370 6.34 10.43 22.34
N LEU A 371 7.02 9.33 22.65
CA LEU A 371 6.43 8.26 23.46
C LEU A 371 6.13 8.71 24.89
N GLN A 372 7.01 9.51 25.52
CA GLN A 372 6.78 10.05 26.86
C GLN A 372 5.54 10.97 26.91
N GLU A 373 5.37 11.85 25.92
CA GLU A 373 4.15 12.68 25.82
C GLU A 373 2.89 11.81 25.68
N LYS A 374 2.92 10.78 24.83
CA LYS A 374 1.81 9.84 24.69
C LYS A 374 1.49 9.09 26.00
N ILE A 375 2.52 8.75 26.79
CA ILE A 375 2.35 8.11 28.11
C ILE A 375 1.70 9.11 29.10
N GLN A 376 2.13 10.37 29.12
CA GLN A 376 1.54 11.40 29.99
C GLN A 376 0.07 11.64 29.66
N GLU A 377 -0.28 11.69 28.40
CA GLU A 377 -1.66 11.84 27.95
C GLU A 377 -2.49 10.54 28.02
N ASN A 378 -1.85 9.43 28.32
CA ASN A 378 -2.44 8.09 28.29
C ASN A 378 -3.17 7.80 26.96
N ALA A 379 -2.54 8.20 25.84
CA ALA A 379 -3.08 8.10 24.48
C ALA A 379 -2.00 7.52 23.55
N PHE A 380 -2.31 6.42 22.85
CA PHE A 380 -1.33 5.66 22.08
C PHE A 380 -1.77 5.44 20.64
N GLU A 381 -0.83 5.47 19.69
CA GLU A 381 -1.04 5.02 18.31
C GLU A 381 -1.10 3.48 18.24
N PHE A 382 -1.69 2.91 17.19
CA PHE A 382 -1.74 1.45 17.01
C PHE A 382 -0.36 0.80 16.99
N SER A 383 0.65 1.50 16.45
CA SER A 383 2.05 1.03 16.46
C SER A 383 2.61 0.89 17.87
N ASP A 384 2.32 1.84 18.76
CA ASP A 384 2.76 1.76 20.15
C ASP A 384 2.14 0.55 20.85
N ILE A 385 0.83 0.37 20.68
CA ILE A 385 0.07 -0.75 21.26
C ILE A 385 0.65 -2.09 20.77
N ALA A 386 0.99 -2.19 19.49
CA ALA A 386 1.61 -3.39 18.94
C ALA A 386 2.99 -3.67 19.56
N HIS A 387 3.84 -2.64 19.70
CA HIS A 387 5.14 -2.79 20.34
C HIS A 387 5.04 -3.11 21.84
N PHE A 388 4.08 -2.51 22.56
CA PHE A 388 3.83 -2.89 23.96
C PHE A 388 3.40 -4.35 24.09
N ALA A 389 2.51 -4.82 23.20
CA ALA A 389 2.11 -6.23 23.20
C ALA A 389 3.29 -7.17 22.95
N ILE A 390 4.17 -6.84 21.99
CA ILE A 390 5.40 -7.60 21.73
C ILE A 390 6.29 -7.59 22.98
N GLN A 391 6.55 -6.41 23.56
CA GLN A 391 7.39 -6.28 24.75
C GLN A 391 6.84 -7.08 25.94
N ILE A 392 5.53 -7.03 26.18
CA ILE A 392 4.87 -7.84 27.23
C ILE A 392 5.17 -9.32 27.02
N LEU A 393 5.02 -9.83 25.80
CA LEU A 393 5.24 -11.24 25.49
C LEU A 393 6.72 -11.64 25.47
N GLU A 394 7.63 -10.72 25.13
CA GLU A 394 9.08 -10.98 25.14
C GLU A 394 9.63 -11.01 26.58
N GLU A 395 9.25 -10.05 27.40
CA GLU A 395 9.77 -9.89 28.77
C GLU A 395 9.11 -10.84 29.77
N ASN A 396 7.85 -11.27 29.51
CA ASN A 396 7.09 -12.12 30.44
C ASN A 396 6.87 -13.51 29.85
N HIS A 397 7.79 -14.42 30.18
CA HIS A 397 7.72 -15.82 29.72
C HIS A 397 6.41 -16.51 30.06
N ASP A 398 5.87 -16.30 31.27
CA ASP A 398 4.65 -16.96 31.73
C ASP A 398 3.42 -16.49 30.92
N ILE A 399 3.35 -15.20 30.60
CA ILE A 399 2.27 -14.66 29.76
C ILE A 399 2.38 -15.23 28.35
N ARG A 400 3.59 -15.27 27.78
CA ARG A 400 3.84 -15.85 26.46
C ARG A 400 3.45 -17.33 26.43
N GLN A 401 3.88 -18.11 27.41
CA GLN A 401 3.58 -19.54 27.52
C GLN A 401 2.06 -19.77 27.62
N LEU A 402 1.33 -18.93 28.36
CA LEU A 402 -0.12 -19.01 28.45
C LEU A 402 -0.80 -18.92 27.08
N TYR A 403 -0.35 -18.01 26.21
CA TYR A 403 -0.91 -17.91 24.86
C TYR A 403 -0.47 -19.05 23.95
N GLN A 404 0.79 -19.49 24.04
CA GLN A 404 1.30 -20.63 23.27
C GLN A 404 0.59 -21.95 23.64
N ASP A 405 0.25 -22.15 24.91
CA ASP A 405 -0.50 -23.32 25.39
C ASP A 405 -2.00 -23.20 25.04
N LYS A 406 -2.53 -21.97 25.04
CA LYS A 406 -3.94 -21.73 24.71
C LYS A 406 -4.23 -22.05 23.25
N TYR A 407 -3.35 -21.61 22.31
CA TYR A 407 -3.69 -21.70 20.90
C TYR A 407 -3.29 -23.03 20.28
N HIS A 408 -4.31 -23.83 19.97
CA HIS A 408 -4.18 -25.04 19.16
C HIS A 408 -3.65 -24.70 17.76
N GLU A 409 -4.12 -23.59 17.19
CA GLU A 409 -3.67 -23.11 15.88
C GLU A 409 -3.71 -21.56 15.78
N VAL A 410 -2.68 -20.99 15.15
CA VAL A 410 -2.52 -19.57 14.85
C VAL A 410 -2.73 -19.39 13.35
N MET A 411 -3.89 -18.85 12.98
CA MET A 411 -4.34 -18.73 11.59
C MET A 411 -4.28 -17.29 11.12
N VAL A 412 -3.77 -17.07 9.89
CA VAL A 412 -3.62 -15.75 9.30
C VAL A 412 -4.13 -15.74 7.87
N ASP A 413 -5.06 -14.83 7.57
CA ASP A 413 -5.51 -14.54 6.21
C ASP A 413 -4.75 -13.35 5.61
N GLU A 414 -4.61 -13.31 4.28
CA GLU A 414 -3.86 -12.31 3.52
C GLU A 414 -2.42 -12.11 4.07
N TYR A 415 -1.72 -13.23 4.30
CA TYR A 415 -0.40 -13.25 4.94
C TYR A 415 0.67 -12.42 4.21
N GLN A 416 0.53 -12.20 2.89
CA GLN A 416 1.42 -11.36 2.09
C GLN A 416 1.37 -9.86 2.46
N ASP A 417 0.36 -9.43 3.23
CA ASP A 417 0.18 -8.04 3.63
C ASP A 417 0.68 -7.75 5.06
N ASN A 418 1.35 -8.73 5.68
CA ASN A 418 1.94 -8.56 7.01
C ASN A 418 3.22 -7.71 6.96
N ASN A 419 3.47 -6.99 8.06
CA ASN A 419 4.73 -6.33 8.36
C ASN A 419 5.53 -7.11 9.41
N HIS A 420 6.77 -6.68 9.69
CA HIS A 420 7.65 -7.35 10.66
C HIS A 420 7.10 -7.33 12.09
N THR A 421 6.37 -6.29 12.49
CA THR A 421 5.71 -6.21 13.80
C THR A 421 4.65 -7.29 13.95
N GLN A 422 3.80 -7.46 12.93
CA GLN A 422 2.76 -8.50 12.91
C GLN A 422 3.36 -9.90 12.84
N GLU A 423 4.40 -10.10 12.04
CA GLU A 423 5.11 -11.38 11.97
C GLU A 423 5.71 -11.74 13.34
N ARG A 424 6.33 -10.76 14.04
CA ARG A 424 6.87 -10.99 15.37
C ARG A 424 5.80 -11.38 16.40
N MET A 425 4.62 -10.74 16.33
CA MET A 425 3.48 -11.13 17.15
C MET A 425 3.08 -12.59 16.93
N LEU A 426 2.96 -13.01 15.66
CA LEU A 426 2.60 -14.39 15.29
C LEU A 426 3.63 -15.41 15.78
N GLU A 427 4.93 -15.05 15.73
CA GLU A 427 5.99 -15.89 16.29
C GLU A 427 5.85 -16.08 17.80
N LEU A 428 5.55 -15.01 18.53
CA LEU A 428 5.41 -15.05 19.99
C LEU A 428 4.17 -15.82 20.45
N LEU A 429 3.10 -15.82 19.63
CA LEU A 429 1.87 -16.56 19.91
C LEU A 429 1.94 -18.04 19.54
N SER A 430 2.82 -18.40 18.60
CA SER A 430 2.97 -19.76 18.08
C SER A 430 3.88 -20.61 18.97
N ASN A 431 3.56 -21.89 19.08
CA ASN A 431 4.44 -22.89 19.70
C ASN A 431 5.53 -23.44 18.76
N GLY A 432 5.65 -22.86 17.55
CA GLY A 432 6.63 -23.25 16.53
C GLY A 432 6.11 -24.24 15.46
N HIS A 433 4.97 -24.91 15.68
CA HIS A 433 4.44 -25.94 14.77
C HIS A 433 2.94 -25.82 14.49
N ASN A 434 2.29 -24.72 14.88
CA ASN A 434 0.84 -24.57 14.83
C ASN A 434 0.39 -23.35 14.00
N ARG A 435 1.20 -22.88 13.05
CA ARG A 435 0.82 -21.74 12.19
C ARG A 435 0.15 -22.21 10.91
N PHE A 436 -0.98 -21.59 10.58
CA PHE A 436 -1.67 -21.75 9.30
C PHE A 436 -1.78 -20.40 8.62
N MET A 437 -1.02 -20.19 7.56
CA MET A 437 -0.88 -18.93 6.87
C MET A 437 -1.44 -19.06 5.45
N VAL A 438 -2.35 -18.17 5.07
CA VAL A 438 -2.96 -18.15 3.72
C VAL A 438 -2.71 -16.81 3.07
N GLY A 439 -2.27 -16.81 1.82
CA GLY A 439 -2.03 -15.58 1.09
C GLY A 439 -1.68 -15.80 -0.38
N ASP A 440 -1.49 -14.69 -1.07
CA ASP A 440 -1.03 -14.65 -2.46
C ASP A 440 -0.04 -13.50 -2.64
N ILE A 441 1.23 -13.81 -2.80
CA ILE A 441 2.27 -12.80 -2.97
C ILE A 441 1.98 -11.83 -4.15
N LYS A 442 1.31 -12.33 -5.20
CA LYS A 442 0.89 -11.54 -6.37
C LYS A 442 -0.14 -10.46 -6.03
N GLN A 443 -0.84 -10.59 -4.88
CA GLN A 443 -1.84 -9.66 -4.40
C GLN A 443 -1.30 -8.73 -3.31
N SER A 444 0.01 -8.68 -3.07
CA SER A 444 0.61 -7.74 -2.12
C SER A 444 0.55 -6.31 -2.70
N ILE A 445 -0.40 -5.52 -2.19
CA ILE A 445 -0.65 -4.13 -2.63
C ILE A 445 -0.55 -3.11 -1.49
N TYR A 446 -0.13 -3.55 -0.29
CA TYR A 446 -0.09 -2.71 0.91
C TYR A 446 1.33 -2.29 1.33
N ARG A 447 2.31 -2.28 0.42
CA ARG A 447 3.66 -1.78 0.68
C ARG A 447 3.68 -0.34 1.23
N PHE A 448 2.75 0.51 0.79
CA PHE A 448 2.58 1.86 1.32
C PHE A 448 2.10 1.89 2.79
N ARG A 449 1.62 0.77 3.33
CA ARG A 449 1.33 0.53 4.75
C ARG A 449 2.45 -0.26 5.45
N GLN A 450 3.63 -0.31 4.85
CA GLN A 450 4.80 -1.03 5.35
C GLN A 450 4.64 -2.56 5.40
N ALA A 451 3.70 -3.13 4.63
CA ALA A 451 3.68 -4.56 4.38
C ALA A 451 4.95 -4.99 3.65
N ASP A 452 5.52 -6.13 4.05
CA ASP A 452 6.73 -6.68 3.45
C ASP A 452 6.47 -8.06 2.83
N PRO A 453 6.30 -8.14 1.50
CA PRO A 453 6.08 -9.40 0.81
C PRO A 453 7.22 -10.41 0.97
N GLN A 454 8.42 -9.96 1.33
CA GLN A 454 9.56 -10.86 1.53
C GLN A 454 9.30 -11.83 2.69
N ILE A 455 8.55 -11.43 3.72
CA ILE A 455 8.13 -12.32 4.81
C ILE A 455 7.42 -13.56 4.26
N PHE A 456 6.52 -13.38 3.29
CA PHE A 456 5.84 -14.49 2.62
C PHE A 456 6.81 -15.29 1.74
N ASN A 457 7.61 -14.61 0.93
CA ASN A 457 8.53 -15.23 -0.03
C ASN A 457 9.61 -16.07 0.67
N ASP A 458 10.16 -15.58 1.77
CA ASP A 458 11.16 -16.29 2.54
C ASP A 458 10.60 -17.61 3.12
N LYS A 459 9.36 -17.57 3.66
CA LYS A 459 8.69 -18.80 4.12
C LYS A 459 8.31 -19.74 2.97
N TYR A 460 7.88 -19.18 1.84
CA TYR A 460 7.59 -19.96 0.63
C TYR A 460 8.81 -20.77 0.21
N LYS A 461 9.97 -20.11 0.06
CA LYS A 461 11.25 -20.74 -0.29
C LYS A 461 11.69 -21.73 0.79
N ALA A 462 11.65 -21.33 2.06
CA ALA A 462 12.06 -22.20 3.17
C ALA A 462 11.25 -23.49 3.25
N TYR A 463 9.92 -23.45 3.05
CA TYR A 463 9.06 -24.62 3.11
C TYR A 463 9.12 -25.46 1.83
N GLN A 464 9.46 -24.85 0.70
CA GLN A 464 9.75 -25.54 -0.55
C GLN A 464 11.04 -26.35 -0.44
N ASP A 465 12.11 -25.73 0.11
CA ASP A 465 13.43 -26.34 0.20
C ASP A 465 13.54 -27.34 1.37
N ASN A 466 12.84 -27.09 2.47
CA ASN A 466 12.90 -27.90 3.69
C ASN A 466 11.52 -28.17 4.30
N PRO A 467 10.85 -29.27 3.91
CA PRO A 467 9.52 -29.62 4.42
C PRO A 467 9.47 -29.88 5.94
N SER A 468 10.61 -30.00 6.63
CA SER A 468 10.63 -30.15 8.10
C SER A 468 10.32 -28.85 8.85
N GLN A 469 10.52 -27.69 8.21
CA GLN A 469 10.22 -26.38 8.78
C GLN A 469 8.74 -26.01 8.63
N GLY A 470 8.07 -26.57 7.62
CA GLY A 470 6.68 -26.31 7.33
C GLY A 470 6.25 -26.92 5.99
N LYS A 471 4.96 -26.95 5.75
CA LYS A 471 4.36 -27.50 4.55
C LYS A 471 3.88 -26.37 3.65
N LEU A 472 4.34 -26.37 2.40
CA LEU A 472 3.85 -25.48 1.34
C LEU A 472 2.74 -26.19 0.56
N ILE A 473 1.59 -25.53 0.41
CA ILE A 473 0.46 -26.00 -0.40
C ILE A 473 0.09 -24.91 -1.39
N ILE A 474 -0.02 -25.24 -2.68
CA ILE A 474 -0.28 -24.27 -3.75
C ILE A 474 -1.65 -24.51 -4.35
N LEU A 475 -2.57 -23.55 -4.19
CA LEU A 475 -3.91 -23.57 -4.79
C LEU A 475 -3.88 -22.80 -6.11
N LYS A 476 -3.92 -23.52 -7.24
CA LYS A 476 -3.78 -22.94 -8.59
C LYS A 476 -5.11 -22.65 -9.26
N GLU A 477 -6.15 -23.43 -8.95
CA GLU A 477 -7.44 -23.33 -9.63
C GLU A 477 -8.23 -22.11 -9.15
N ASN A 478 -8.71 -21.32 -10.11
CA ASN A 478 -9.64 -20.22 -9.85
C ASN A 478 -11.08 -20.71 -10.09
N PHE A 479 -11.97 -20.46 -9.11
CA PHE A 479 -13.41 -20.80 -9.18
C PHE A 479 -14.30 -19.55 -9.28
N ARG A 480 -13.73 -18.35 -9.45
CA ARG A 480 -14.43 -17.08 -9.46
C ARG A 480 -14.67 -16.53 -10.86
N SER A 481 -13.60 -16.47 -11.65
CA SER A 481 -13.57 -15.74 -12.93
C SER A 481 -13.70 -16.67 -14.13
N GLN A 482 -14.27 -16.16 -15.22
CA GLN A 482 -14.30 -16.87 -16.50
C GLN A 482 -12.89 -17.00 -17.09
N SER A 483 -12.68 -18.01 -17.96
CA SER A 483 -11.35 -18.29 -18.51
C SER A 483 -10.77 -17.13 -19.31
N GLU A 484 -11.60 -16.32 -19.99
CA GLU A 484 -11.13 -15.16 -20.74
C GLU A 484 -10.46 -14.10 -19.84
N VAL A 485 -10.97 -13.90 -18.62
CA VAL A 485 -10.35 -13.01 -17.62
C VAL A 485 -9.02 -13.59 -17.14
N LEU A 486 -8.97 -14.89 -16.87
CA LEU A 486 -7.76 -15.57 -16.44
C LEU A 486 -6.67 -15.53 -17.51
N ASP A 487 -7.03 -15.84 -18.76
CA ASP A 487 -6.10 -15.83 -19.90
C ASP A 487 -5.52 -14.44 -20.14
N SER A 488 -6.35 -13.38 -20.09
CA SER A 488 -5.87 -12.02 -20.26
C SER A 488 -4.97 -11.57 -19.10
N THR A 489 -5.31 -11.93 -17.87
CA THR A 489 -4.48 -11.66 -16.70
C THR A 489 -3.13 -12.37 -16.82
N ASN A 490 -3.13 -13.67 -17.15
CA ASN A 490 -1.91 -14.44 -17.38
C ASN A 490 -1.04 -13.81 -18.48
N SER A 491 -1.67 -13.41 -19.62
CA SER A 491 -0.95 -12.78 -20.72
C SER A 491 -0.24 -11.50 -20.31
N VAL A 492 -0.90 -10.63 -19.54
CA VAL A 492 -0.31 -9.39 -19.07
C VAL A 492 0.84 -9.65 -18.08
N PHE A 493 0.59 -10.45 -17.05
CA PHE A 493 1.57 -10.64 -15.98
C PHE A 493 2.77 -11.49 -16.35
N THR A 494 2.63 -12.42 -17.33
CA THR A 494 3.78 -13.15 -17.89
C THR A 494 4.82 -12.20 -18.52
N HIS A 495 4.39 -11.03 -19.01
CA HIS A 495 5.28 -10.05 -19.63
C HIS A 495 5.72 -8.93 -18.67
N LEU A 496 4.94 -8.64 -17.61
CA LEU A 496 5.19 -7.50 -16.75
C LEU A 496 5.80 -7.86 -15.39
N MET A 497 5.59 -9.09 -14.90
CA MET A 497 5.98 -9.47 -13.53
C MET A 497 7.19 -10.38 -13.54
N ASP A 498 8.30 -9.86 -13.05
CA ASP A 498 9.55 -10.58 -12.80
C ASP A 498 10.05 -10.30 -11.36
N GLU A 499 11.23 -10.81 -11.03
CA GLU A 499 11.82 -10.61 -9.69
C GLU A 499 12.16 -9.14 -9.40
N GLU A 500 12.39 -8.28 -10.41
CA GLU A 500 12.70 -6.86 -10.23
C GLU A 500 11.43 -6.00 -10.08
N VAL A 501 10.36 -6.32 -10.80
CA VAL A 501 9.13 -5.51 -10.87
C VAL A 501 8.06 -6.05 -9.95
N GLY A 502 7.97 -7.37 -9.77
CA GLY A 502 6.91 -8.03 -9.02
C GLY A 502 7.36 -8.86 -7.83
N ASP A 503 8.64 -8.83 -7.48
CA ASP A 503 9.29 -9.65 -6.43
C ASP A 503 9.24 -11.17 -6.69
N ILE A 504 8.61 -11.61 -7.78
CA ILE A 504 8.53 -13.01 -8.20
C ILE A 504 8.51 -13.14 -9.72
N LEU A 505 9.06 -14.24 -10.22
CA LEU A 505 8.91 -14.63 -11.63
C LEU A 505 7.52 -15.24 -11.86
N TYR A 506 6.71 -14.60 -12.73
CA TYR A 506 5.37 -15.11 -13.07
C TYR A 506 5.45 -16.23 -14.09
N ASP A 507 5.74 -17.44 -13.64
CA ASP A 507 5.86 -18.64 -14.45
C ASP A 507 4.57 -19.51 -14.45
N GLU A 508 4.62 -20.69 -15.04
CA GLU A 508 3.50 -21.63 -15.07
C GLU A 508 2.98 -22.06 -13.70
N SER A 509 3.79 -21.95 -12.64
CA SER A 509 3.39 -22.27 -11.28
C SER A 509 2.47 -21.20 -10.67
N HIS A 510 2.56 -19.97 -11.17
CA HIS A 510 1.82 -18.80 -10.70
C HIS A 510 0.61 -18.46 -11.58
N GLN A 511 0.51 -19.05 -12.79
CA GLN A 511 -0.61 -18.82 -13.70
C GLN A 511 -1.94 -19.30 -13.14
N LEU A 512 -2.97 -18.48 -13.37
CA LEU A 512 -4.35 -18.77 -12.99
C LEU A 512 -4.95 -19.82 -13.93
N LYS A 513 -5.62 -20.83 -13.37
CA LYS A 513 -6.27 -21.91 -14.14
C LYS A 513 -7.74 -22.01 -13.77
N ALA A 514 -8.63 -22.15 -14.76
CA ALA A 514 -10.05 -22.35 -14.52
C ALA A 514 -10.30 -23.68 -13.78
N GLY A 515 -10.94 -23.59 -12.59
CA GLY A 515 -11.17 -24.74 -11.70
C GLY A 515 -12.43 -25.56 -12.02
N SER A 516 -13.32 -25.04 -12.88
CA SER A 516 -14.54 -25.76 -13.25
C SER A 516 -14.79 -25.75 -14.76
N PRO A 517 -15.45 -26.80 -15.31
CA PRO A 517 -15.81 -26.85 -16.72
C PRO A 517 -16.68 -25.70 -17.20
N ARG A 518 -17.56 -25.17 -16.32
CA ARG A 518 -18.45 -24.04 -16.63
C ARG A 518 -17.67 -22.75 -16.96
N GLN A 519 -16.50 -22.55 -16.38
CA GLN A 519 -15.66 -21.38 -16.63
C GLN A 519 -14.93 -21.47 -17.98
N GLN A 520 -14.88 -22.67 -18.58
CA GLN A 520 -14.22 -22.91 -19.86
C GLN A 520 -15.15 -22.68 -21.06
N GLU A 521 -16.45 -22.47 -20.81
CA GLU A 521 -17.41 -22.06 -21.83
C GLU A 521 -17.11 -20.61 -22.23
N ARG A 522 -16.51 -20.44 -23.41
CA ARG A 522 -16.08 -19.12 -23.91
C ARG A 522 -17.26 -18.38 -24.53
N HIS A 523 -17.44 -17.13 -24.12
CA HIS A 523 -18.41 -16.22 -24.69
C HIS A 523 -17.73 -15.04 -25.39
N PRO A 524 -18.14 -14.68 -26.63
CA PRO A 524 -17.52 -13.59 -27.38
C PRO A 524 -17.49 -12.26 -26.61
N ASN A 525 -18.50 -12.01 -25.77
CA ASN A 525 -18.66 -10.78 -25.01
C ASN A 525 -17.82 -10.72 -23.72
N ASN A 526 -17.19 -11.83 -23.32
CA ASN A 526 -16.36 -11.88 -22.10
C ASN A 526 -14.89 -11.51 -22.32
N LYS A 527 -14.54 -11.03 -23.53
CA LYS A 527 -13.17 -10.65 -23.85
C LYS A 527 -12.74 -9.40 -23.11
N THR A 528 -11.54 -9.40 -22.61
CA THR A 528 -10.90 -8.19 -22.10
C THR A 528 -10.71 -7.17 -23.23
N GLN A 529 -11.13 -5.94 -23.01
CA GLN A 529 -11.03 -4.84 -23.97
C GLN A 529 -10.05 -3.79 -23.41
N VAL A 530 -9.26 -3.21 -24.29
CA VAL A 530 -8.39 -2.07 -23.98
C VAL A 530 -8.95 -0.85 -24.71
N LEU A 531 -9.38 0.14 -23.96
CA LEU A 531 -9.85 1.42 -24.48
C LEU A 531 -8.68 2.40 -24.44
N LEU A 532 -8.29 2.89 -25.61
CA LEU A 532 -7.23 3.89 -25.75
C LEU A 532 -7.87 5.26 -26.02
N LEU A 533 -7.49 6.22 -25.20
CA LEU A 533 -7.82 7.63 -25.40
C LEU A 533 -6.56 8.32 -25.93
N ASP A 534 -6.63 8.79 -27.20
CA ASP A 534 -5.60 9.64 -27.76
C ASP A 534 -5.98 11.10 -27.45
N THR A 535 -5.14 11.78 -26.69
CA THR A 535 -5.31 13.19 -26.35
C THR A 535 -4.21 13.97 -27.07
N ASP A 536 -4.59 14.83 -28.02
CA ASP A 536 -3.66 15.81 -28.59
C ASP A 536 -3.09 16.71 -27.47
N GLU A 537 -1.81 17.06 -27.58
CA GLU A 537 -1.09 17.86 -26.56
C GLU A 537 -1.77 19.22 -26.25
N ASP A 538 -2.63 19.71 -27.15
CA ASP A 538 -3.36 20.98 -27.00
C ASP A 538 -4.62 20.89 -26.10
N ASP A 539 -5.09 19.67 -25.78
CA ASP A 539 -6.31 19.46 -24.97
C ASP A 539 -6.02 19.23 -23.47
N ILE A 540 -4.75 19.17 -23.08
CA ILE A 540 -4.33 19.00 -21.67
C ILE A 540 -4.01 20.39 -21.11
N ASP A 541 -5.01 21.01 -20.48
CA ASP A 541 -4.73 22.12 -19.58
C ASP A 541 -3.96 21.57 -18.36
N ASP A 542 -2.65 21.87 -18.28
CA ASP A 542 -1.74 21.40 -17.23
C ASP A 542 -2.24 21.71 -15.80
N SER A 543 -3.16 22.66 -15.66
CA SER A 543 -3.82 22.98 -14.40
C SER A 543 -4.83 21.93 -13.96
N ASP A 544 -5.47 21.21 -14.89
CA ASP A 544 -6.48 20.19 -14.59
C ASP A 544 -5.86 18.80 -14.35
N SER A 545 -4.71 18.48 -14.97
CA SER A 545 -4.08 17.15 -14.86
C SER A 545 -3.50 16.89 -13.47
N GLN A 546 -3.19 17.90 -12.68
CA GLN A 546 -2.71 17.77 -11.30
C GLN A 546 -3.84 17.61 -10.28
N GLN A 547 -5.09 17.84 -10.67
CA GLN A 547 -6.23 17.89 -9.75
C GLN A 547 -7.07 16.60 -9.77
N TYR A 548 -6.98 15.77 -10.81
CA TYR A 548 -7.78 14.55 -10.98
C TYR A 548 -6.92 13.32 -11.25
N ASP A 549 -7.21 12.19 -10.61
CA ASP A 549 -6.57 10.89 -10.89
C ASP A 549 -7.01 10.33 -12.26
N ILE A 550 -8.22 10.69 -12.70
CA ILE A 550 -8.77 10.37 -14.02
C ILE A 550 -9.13 11.69 -14.69
N SER A 551 -8.63 11.90 -15.92
CA SER A 551 -8.96 13.10 -16.68
C SER A 551 -10.46 13.16 -17.02
N PRO A 552 -11.06 14.35 -17.21
CA PRO A 552 -12.44 14.48 -17.64
C PRO A 552 -12.75 13.73 -18.94
N ALA A 553 -11.78 13.59 -19.83
CA ALA A 553 -11.89 12.83 -21.07
C ALA A 553 -11.95 11.32 -20.83
N GLU A 554 -11.12 10.78 -19.94
CA GLU A 554 -11.19 9.38 -19.50
C GLU A 554 -12.51 9.06 -18.81
N ALA A 555 -12.98 9.94 -17.90
CA ALA A 555 -14.27 9.77 -17.23
C ALA A 555 -15.43 9.71 -18.24
N LYS A 556 -15.39 10.53 -19.31
CA LYS A 556 -16.38 10.49 -20.41
C LYS A 556 -16.29 9.21 -21.24
N LEU A 557 -15.08 8.70 -21.51
CA LEU A 557 -14.87 7.46 -22.24
C LEU A 557 -15.47 6.28 -21.45
N VAL A 558 -15.17 6.20 -20.15
CA VAL A 558 -15.72 5.20 -19.24
C VAL A 558 -17.25 5.29 -19.17
N ALA A 559 -17.81 6.50 -19.02
CA ALA A 559 -19.27 6.70 -18.99
C ALA A 559 -19.93 6.24 -20.29
N LYS A 560 -19.36 6.53 -21.45
CA LYS A 560 -19.87 6.06 -22.75
C LYS A 560 -19.86 4.53 -22.84
N GLU A 561 -18.79 3.88 -22.39
CA GLU A 561 -18.70 2.42 -22.40
C GLU A 561 -19.72 1.77 -21.46
N ILE A 562 -19.91 2.31 -20.25
CA ILE A 562 -20.94 1.83 -19.32
C ILE A 562 -22.33 1.95 -19.96
N ILE A 563 -22.64 3.06 -20.62
CA ILE A 563 -23.93 3.25 -21.32
C ILE A 563 -24.07 2.26 -22.48
N ARG A 564 -23.01 2.00 -23.24
CA ARG A 564 -23.00 1.01 -24.32
C ARG A 564 -23.32 -0.37 -23.77
N LEU A 565 -22.61 -0.83 -22.75
CA LEU A 565 -22.85 -2.12 -22.10
C LEU A 565 -24.30 -2.24 -21.59
N HIS A 566 -24.81 -1.17 -20.98
CA HIS A 566 -26.18 -1.16 -20.45
C HIS A 566 -27.23 -1.20 -21.55
N LYS A 567 -27.07 -0.40 -22.62
CA LYS A 567 -28.10 -0.27 -23.68
C LYS A 567 -28.01 -1.34 -24.75
N GLU A 568 -26.80 -1.74 -25.14
CA GLU A 568 -26.60 -2.65 -26.27
C GLU A 568 -26.47 -4.12 -25.80
N GLU A 569 -25.87 -4.34 -24.63
CA GLU A 569 -25.63 -5.67 -24.08
C GLU A 569 -26.57 -6.04 -22.92
N ASN A 570 -27.47 -5.10 -22.53
CA ASN A 570 -28.42 -5.26 -21.41
C ASN A 570 -27.75 -5.58 -20.06
N VAL A 571 -26.54 -5.09 -19.82
CA VAL A 571 -25.83 -5.27 -18.54
C VAL A 571 -26.44 -4.33 -17.49
N PRO A 572 -26.96 -4.81 -16.37
CA PRO A 572 -27.45 -3.95 -15.29
C PRO A 572 -26.32 -3.10 -14.70
N PHE A 573 -26.59 -1.84 -14.33
CA PHE A 573 -25.59 -0.97 -13.70
C PHE A 573 -24.96 -1.58 -12.43
N GLN A 574 -25.76 -2.30 -11.64
CA GLN A 574 -25.29 -2.98 -10.42
C GLN A 574 -24.25 -4.07 -10.67
N ASP A 575 -24.13 -4.56 -11.88
CA ASP A 575 -23.18 -5.62 -12.28
C ASP A 575 -21.89 -5.03 -12.86
N ILE A 576 -21.77 -3.68 -12.92
CA ILE A 576 -20.60 -2.96 -13.41
C ILE A 576 -19.85 -2.35 -12.24
N THR A 577 -18.55 -2.63 -12.14
CA THR A 577 -17.68 -2.09 -11.11
C THR A 577 -16.52 -1.32 -11.74
N LEU A 578 -16.32 -0.07 -11.30
CA LEU A 578 -15.16 0.73 -11.68
C LEU A 578 -14.11 0.68 -10.57
N LEU A 579 -12.91 0.24 -10.92
CA LEU A 579 -11.74 0.24 -10.03
C LEU A 579 -10.85 1.43 -10.36
N VAL A 580 -10.50 2.21 -9.34
CA VAL A 580 -9.63 3.39 -9.45
C VAL A 580 -8.46 3.28 -8.47
N SER A 581 -7.35 3.96 -8.78
CA SER A 581 -6.13 3.90 -7.97
C SER A 581 -6.25 4.65 -6.63
N SER A 582 -7.09 5.69 -6.56
CA SER A 582 -7.22 6.56 -5.39
C SER A 582 -8.67 6.99 -5.17
N ARG A 583 -9.05 7.21 -3.89
CA ARG A 583 -10.35 7.75 -3.51
C ARG A 583 -10.42 9.28 -3.58
N THR A 584 -9.29 9.96 -3.50
CA THR A 584 -9.22 11.38 -3.14
C THR A 584 -9.60 12.35 -4.26
N ARG A 585 -9.79 11.87 -5.50
CA ARG A 585 -10.01 12.74 -6.67
C ARG A 585 -11.16 12.28 -7.57
N ASN A 586 -12.17 11.63 -6.98
CA ASN A 586 -13.29 11.08 -7.74
C ASN A 586 -14.37 12.10 -8.13
N ASP A 587 -14.22 13.38 -7.77
CA ASP A 587 -15.21 14.42 -8.07
C ASP A 587 -15.50 14.52 -9.58
N GLY A 588 -14.49 14.37 -10.42
CA GLY A 588 -14.66 14.37 -11.88
C GLY A 588 -15.48 13.20 -12.40
N ILE A 589 -15.30 12.01 -11.80
CA ILE A 589 -16.10 10.82 -12.14
C ILE A 589 -17.55 11.03 -11.68
N LEU A 590 -17.74 11.47 -10.43
CA LEU A 590 -19.06 11.72 -9.84
C LEU A 590 -19.86 12.71 -10.69
N GLN A 591 -19.26 13.87 -11.04
CA GLN A 591 -19.90 14.89 -11.87
C GLN A 591 -20.20 14.38 -13.29
N THR A 592 -19.30 13.59 -13.87
CA THR A 592 -19.48 13.03 -15.20
C THR A 592 -20.61 12.00 -15.20
N PHE A 593 -20.63 11.08 -14.23
CA PHE A 593 -21.64 10.03 -14.15
C PHE A 593 -23.03 10.62 -13.86
N ASP A 594 -23.12 11.63 -12.98
CA ASP A 594 -24.37 12.36 -12.72
C ASP A 594 -24.89 13.02 -14.01
N ARG A 595 -24.03 13.69 -14.78
CA ARG A 595 -24.39 14.31 -16.07
C ARG A 595 -24.90 13.30 -17.10
N TYR A 596 -24.39 12.07 -17.08
CA TYR A 596 -24.82 10.98 -17.98
C TYR A 596 -25.96 10.13 -17.40
N GLY A 597 -26.43 10.42 -16.19
CA GLY A 597 -27.49 9.68 -15.52
C GLY A 597 -27.09 8.25 -15.12
N ILE A 598 -25.79 8.01 -14.84
CA ILE A 598 -25.28 6.72 -14.41
C ILE A 598 -25.34 6.67 -12.87
N PRO A 599 -26.13 5.73 -12.28
CA PRO A 599 -26.15 5.58 -10.83
C PRO A 599 -24.81 5.05 -10.32
N LEU A 600 -24.22 5.76 -9.36
CA LEU A 600 -22.92 5.39 -8.78
C LEU A 600 -23.02 5.25 -7.26
N VAL A 601 -22.51 4.13 -6.74
CA VAL A 601 -22.32 3.91 -5.31
C VAL A 601 -20.84 3.87 -5.03
N THR A 602 -20.36 4.71 -4.12
CA THR A 602 -18.96 4.75 -3.69
C THR A 602 -18.86 4.46 -2.20
N ASP A 603 -17.90 3.63 -1.81
CA ASP A 603 -17.54 3.47 -0.39
C ASP A 603 -16.87 4.78 0.09
N GLY A 604 -17.55 5.56 0.93
CA GLY A 604 -17.02 6.79 1.51
C GLY A 604 -17.12 8.02 0.59
N GLY A 605 -18.15 8.10 -0.23
CA GLY A 605 -18.54 9.32 -0.95
C GLY A 605 -18.95 10.44 0.01
N GLU A 606 -18.05 10.90 0.85
CA GLU A 606 -18.20 12.16 1.53
C GLU A 606 -18.10 13.25 0.46
N GLN A 607 -19.24 13.87 0.15
CA GLN A 607 -19.23 15.25 -0.30
C GLN A 607 -18.28 15.98 0.64
N ASN A 608 -17.32 16.71 0.07
CA ASN A 608 -16.33 17.44 0.86
C ASN A 608 -17.09 18.29 1.89
N TYR A 609 -17.21 17.77 3.12
CA TYR A 609 -17.99 18.34 4.21
C TYR A 609 -17.64 19.83 4.42
N LEU A 610 -16.37 20.19 4.19
CA LEU A 610 -15.89 21.57 4.26
C LEU A 610 -16.44 22.47 3.14
N LYS A 611 -17.01 21.91 2.07
CA LYS A 611 -17.69 22.66 0.99
C LYS A 611 -19.21 22.74 1.20
N SER A 612 -19.75 22.12 2.24
CA SER A 612 -21.17 22.28 2.55
C SER A 612 -21.47 23.74 2.93
N VAL A 613 -22.65 24.20 2.57
CA VAL A 613 -23.06 25.60 2.82
C VAL A 613 -22.98 25.93 4.31
N GLU A 614 -23.37 24.99 5.17
CA GLU A 614 -23.39 25.13 6.62
C GLU A 614 -21.97 25.36 7.16
N VAL A 615 -21.01 24.54 6.73
CA VAL A 615 -19.62 24.65 7.18
C VAL A 615 -18.97 25.91 6.61
N MET A 616 -19.25 26.27 5.35
CA MET A 616 -18.74 27.52 4.75
C MET A 616 -19.26 28.74 5.50
N VAL A 617 -20.55 28.77 5.86
CA VAL A 617 -21.13 29.86 6.68
C VAL A 617 -20.46 29.95 8.05
N MET A 618 -20.22 28.82 8.72
CA MET A 618 -19.53 28.79 10.00
C MET A 618 -18.06 29.27 9.89
N LEU A 619 -17.35 28.86 8.84
CA LEU A 619 -15.99 29.33 8.57
C LEU A 619 -15.95 30.84 8.30
N ASP A 620 -16.90 31.37 7.51
CA ASP A 620 -16.99 32.80 7.24
C ASP A 620 -17.42 33.60 8.48
N THR A 621 -18.20 32.99 9.37
CA THR A 621 -18.48 33.54 10.70
C THR A 621 -17.21 33.69 11.51
N LEU A 622 -16.41 32.63 11.62
CA LEU A 622 -15.15 32.66 12.35
C LEU A 622 -14.14 33.64 11.74
N ARG A 623 -14.03 33.68 10.41
CA ARG A 623 -13.19 34.64 9.69
C ARG A 623 -13.61 36.09 9.93
N SER A 624 -14.93 36.35 9.99
CA SER A 624 -15.46 37.68 10.25
C SER A 624 -15.28 38.11 11.70
N ILE A 625 -15.25 37.18 12.65
CA ILE A 625 -14.94 37.43 14.07
C ILE A 625 -13.44 37.71 14.22
N ASP A 626 -12.59 36.90 13.59
CA ASP A 626 -11.12 37.08 13.64
C ASP A 626 -10.68 38.38 12.95
N ASN A 627 -11.23 38.67 11.77
CA ASN A 627 -10.94 39.90 11.05
C ASN A 627 -12.22 40.48 10.39
N PRO A 628 -12.93 41.40 11.05
CA PRO A 628 -14.15 42.00 10.52
C PRO A 628 -13.93 42.89 9.28
N LEU A 629 -12.69 43.22 8.93
CA LEU A 629 -12.33 43.93 7.70
C LEU A 629 -12.16 43.01 6.50
N ASN A 630 -12.37 41.70 6.66
CA ASN A 630 -12.43 40.75 5.54
C ASN A 630 -13.79 40.82 4.87
N ASP A 631 -13.90 41.70 3.88
CA ASP A 631 -15.16 41.98 3.18
C ASP A 631 -15.78 40.73 2.53
N TYR A 632 -14.97 39.79 2.03
CA TYR A 632 -15.47 38.54 1.44
C TYR A 632 -16.21 37.67 2.45
N ALA A 633 -15.58 37.43 3.62
CA ALA A 633 -16.19 36.63 4.67
C ALA A 633 -17.43 37.33 5.25
N LEU A 634 -17.36 38.64 5.48
CA LEU A 634 -18.46 39.41 6.03
C LEU A 634 -19.67 39.47 5.08
N VAL A 635 -19.46 39.70 3.79
CA VAL A 635 -20.54 39.71 2.79
C VAL A 635 -21.15 38.32 2.65
N ALA A 636 -20.33 37.26 2.59
CA ALA A 636 -20.80 35.88 2.54
C ALA A 636 -21.65 35.53 3.78
N LEU A 637 -21.22 35.94 4.97
CA LEU A 637 -21.93 35.75 6.22
C LEU A 637 -23.28 36.49 6.21
N LEU A 638 -23.32 37.76 5.84
CA LEU A 638 -24.55 38.54 5.80
C LEU A 638 -25.56 37.99 4.77
N ARG A 639 -25.09 37.48 3.64
CA ARG A 639 -25.89 36.82 2.62
C ARG A 639 -26.39 35.44 3.03
N SER A 640 -25.81 34.85 4.04
CA SER A 640 -26.15 33.50 4.51
C SER A 640 -27.58 33.44 5.05
N PRO A 641 -28.17 32.22 5.15
CA PRO A 641 -29.46 32.02 5.80
C PRO A 641 -29.54 32.52 7.24
N MET A 642 -28.41 32.73 7.92
CA MET A 642 -28.34 33.26 9.30
C MET A 642 -28.78 34.73 9.38
N PHE A 643 -28.42 35.54 8.38
CA PHE A 643 -28.75 36.98 8.33
C PHE A 643 -29.72 37.34 7.24
N GLY A 644 -29.76 36.62 6.13
CA GLY A 644 -30.77 36.72 5.09
C GLY A 644 -30.71 38.01 4.24
N PHE A 645 -29.58 38.74 4.23
CA PHE A 645 -29.44 39.94 3.38
C PHE A 645 -29.43 39.53 1.91
N ASN A 646 -30.20 40.22 1.10
CA ASN A 646 -30.18 40.08 -0.35
C ASN A 646 -29.15 41.00 -1.00
N GLU A 647 -28.98 40.87 -2.33
CA GLU A 647 -27.98 41.67 -3.09
C GLU A 647 -28.30 43.18 -3.06
N ASP A 648 -29.56 43.54 -3.06
CA ASP A 648 -29.98 44.94 -3.00
C ASP A 648 -29.70 45.57 -1.63
N ASP A 649 -29.92 44.83 -0.53
CA ASP A 649 -29.58 45.24 0.82
C ASP A 649 -28.10 45.47 0.99
N LEU A 650 -27.27 44.53 0.56
CA LEU A 650 -25.79 44.66 0.60
C LEU A 650 -25.31 45.81 -0.27
N THR A 651 -25.93 46.01 -1.44
CA THR A 651 -25.59 47.12 -2.34
C THR A 651 -25.89 48.45 -1.68
N ARG A 652 -27.07 48.60 -1.05
CA ARG A 652 -27.48 49.84 -0.32
C ARG A 652 -26.47 50.18 0.79
N ILE A 653 -25.99 49.17 1.51
CA ILE A 653 -24.95 49.37 2.52
C ILE A 653 -23.59 49.76 1.84
N ALA A 654 -23.24 49.14 0.73
CA ALA A 654 -21.99 49.37 0.04
C ALA A 654 -21.84 50.78 -0.56
N ILE A 655 -22.91 51.37 -1.08
CA ILE A 655 -22.91 52.71 -1.73
C ILE A 655 -22.82 53.89 -0.77
N GLN A 656 -22.93 53.70 0.56
CA GLN A 656 -22.96 54.80 1.53
C GLN A 656 -21.67 55.67 1.48
N ASP A 657 -20.53 55.08 1.31
CA ASP A 657 -19.25 55.75 1.21
C ASP A 657 -18.26 54.87 0.41
N VAL A 658 -17.73 55.39 -0.69
CA VAL A 658 -16.82 54.62 -1.58
C VAL A 658 -15.43 54.37 -0.90
N LYS A 659 -15.02 55.19 0.02
CA LYS A 659 -13.69 55.10 0.64
C LYS A 659 -13.63 54.32 1.95
N MET A 660 -14.80 53.98 2.53
CA MET A 660 -14.90 53.31 3.81
C MET A 660 -14.95 51.78 3.63
N ALA A 661 -14.26 51.02 4.48
CA ALA A 661 -14.34 49.56 4.48
C ALA A 661 -15.77 49.10 4.80
N PHE A 662 -16.19 47.99 4.20
CA PHE A 662 -17.58 47.52 4.29
C PHE A 662 -18.08 47.31 5.71
N TYR A 663 -17.24 46.77 6.59
CA TYR A 663 -17.55 46.62 8.02
C TYR A 663 -18.00 47.93 8.68
N HIS A 664 -17.29 49.03 8.41
CA HIS A 664 -17.65 50.33 8.98
C HIS A 664 -18.96 50.86 8.44
N LYS A 665 -19.31 50.57 7.17
CA LYS A 665 -20.60 50.91 6.60
C LYS A 665 -21.74 50.10 7.23
N VAL A 666 -21.52 48.80 7.50
CA VAL A 666 -22.46 47.96 8.26
C VAL A 666 -22.71 48.53 9.64
N LYS A 667 -21.63 48.94 10.33
CA LYS A 667 -21.69 49.56 11.68
C LYS A 667 -22.45 50.89 11.69
N LEU A 668 -22.24 51.74 10.68
CA LEU A 668 -23.01 52.99 10.52
C LEU A 668 -24.51 52.72 10.35
N SER A 669 -24.86 51.75 9.49
CA SER A 669 -26.24 51.34 9.31
C SER A 669 -26.87 50.82 10.60
N TYR A 670 -26.14 50.02 11.40
CA TYR A 670 -26.62 49.53 12.68
C TYR A 670 -26.83 50.61 13.70
N HIS A 671 -25.95 51.61 13.77
CA HIS A 671 -26.08 52.74 14.71
C HIS A 671 -27.11 53.81 14.24
N LYS A 672 -27.80 53.56 13.12
CA LYS A 672 -28.76 54.54 12.55
C LYS A 672 -28.12 55.86 12.11
N GLU A 673 -26.80 55.84 11.84
CA GLU A 673 -26.05 56.99 11.36
C GLU A 673 -25.89 56.99 9.83
N GLY A 674 -26.23 55.89 9.17
CA GLY A 674 -26.18 55.74 7.72
C GLY A 674 -27.51 55.97 7.03
N HIS A 675 -27.49 56.17 5.70
CA HIS A 675 -28.69 56.37 4.88
C HIS A 675 -29.68 55.18 4.78
N HIS A 676 -29.26 54.00 5.21
CA HIS A 676 -30.01 52.75 5.16
C HIS A 676 -30.01 52.01 6.49
N SER A 677 -30.19 52.75 7.58
CA SER A 677 -30.24 52.21 8.96
C SER A 677 -31.41 51.24 9.20
N ASP A 678 -32.44 51.32 8.39
CA ASP A 678 -33.61 50.44 8.39
C ASP A 678 -33.32 48.99 7.99
N LEU A 679 -32.21 48.74 7.34
CA LEU A 679 -31.85 47.39 6.88
C LEU A 679 -31.27 46.47 7.98
N ILE A 680 -30.86 47.03 9.12
CA ILE A 680 -30.17 46.28 10.16
C ILE A 680 -30.93 46.28 11.50
N THR A 681 -32.04 46.96 11.58
CA THR A 681 -32.97 46.92 12.73
C THR A 681 -33.97 45.81 12.62
#